data_343b2a6d8f0003ea4181510be13956ac
#
_entry.id   343b2a6d8f0003ea4181510be13956ac
#
_cell.length_a   1.000
_cell.length_b   1.000
_cell.length_c   1.000
_cell.angle_alpha   90.00
_cell.angle_beta   90.00
_cell.angle_gamma   90.00
#
_symmetry.space_group_name_H-M   'P 1'
#
loop_
_entity.id
_entity.type
_entity.pdbx_description
1 polymer ?
#
loop_
_entity_poly.entity_id
_entity_poly.type
_entity_poly.pdbx_seq_one_letter_code
_entity_poly.pdbx_strand_id
1 'polypeptide(L)'
;MSRFSAGIALGAAQVRCPPNEPRVRFRYTATALCGLLLAPCALADEHAHHEAKIEELSPTVITAIAPNSPLTVVTNPKDPRQPVPASDGGDYLKTIPGFALVRNGGTNGDPVLRGMFGSRLNILTNGSMLLGACPGRMDAPTSYISPETYDKLTVIKGPQTVLWGPGASAGTVLFEREPEQFGELGTRVNASVLAGSNGRFDKVVDAAAGGPLGYVRVIGNTAHSDDYRDGNNDTVPSRYDKWNGDVALGWTPDADTLLELTAGKGDGEARYAGRGMDGSQFKRESLGLRFERSNIGDVLDTIEAQVYYNYADHVMDNYTLRTPSGTGMMAGPMASNVDRRTLGARIKATWRWADVQLISGLDAQTNEHRQRSSMGIDTYKERPRTKDADFHNYGVFGELTWYAADRDRLVSGARLDRASAKDYRQSIGSGMSAQPNPTADETRADTLPSGFVRYEHDLADSPTTLYAGVGHAQRFPDYWELFSPKTGPAGSVNAFDSIKPEKTTQLDFGLQYKTDTLEAWASGYVGQVRDYILFDYTPGMMGTTSRAENIDARIMGGELGAAYKLTERWKADATLAYAWGKNSSDGSALAQMPPLDARLGLTYSEDRWSAGALWRVVAAQNRVDENKGNVVGKDYGKSSGFGVFSLNGAYRINKHWKVSSGVDNLFGKAYAEHLNLAGNAGFGYPASDPQAINEPGRTLWTKVDMSF
;
A
#
# COMPACT_ATOMS: atom_id res chain seq x y z
N MET A 1 -32.95 16.61 -71.93
CA MET A 1 -33.09 15.16 -72.21
C MET A 1 -33.11 14.49 -70.85
N SER A 2 -34.30 14.20 -70.41
CA SER A 2 -35.14 12.99 -70.38
C SER A 2 -34.62 12.03 -69.31
N ARG A 3 -35.39 11.93 -68.20
CA ARG A 3 -36.47 10.99 -67.82
C ARG A 3 -35.88 9.86 -66.96
N PHE A 4 -36.42 9.29 -65.87
CA PHE A 4 -37.73 9.15 -65.19
C PHE A 4 -37.45 8.62 -63.79
N SER A 5 -37.96 9.12 -62.72
CA SER A 5 -39.28 8.89 -62.09
C SER A 5 -39.54 7.51 -61.46
N ALA A 6 -39.67 7.46 -60.17
CA ALA A 6 -40.72 6.85 -59.32
C ALA A 6 -40.14 6.76 -57.89
N GLY A 7 -40.56 7.31 -56.79
CA GLY A 7 -41.87 7.65 -56.27
C GLY A 7 -42.50 6.53 -55.45
N ILE A 8 -42.29 6.48 -54.12
CA ILE A 8 -43.29 6.01 -53.14
C ILE A 8 -43.02 6.73 -51.82
N ALA A 9 -44.01 7.52 -51.41
CA ALA A 9 -44.14 8.10 -50.08
C ALA A 9 -44.92 7.12 -49.20
N LEU A 10 -44.55 7.04 -47.92
CA LEU A 10 -45.44 6.66 -46.80
C LEU A 10 -44.69 6.91 -45.48
N GLY A 11 -45.13 7.86 -44.75
CA GLY A 11 -45.83 7.68 -43.50
C GLY A 11 -44.94 8.14 -42.33
N ALA A 12 -45.04 9.43 -41.94
CA ALA A 12 -44.55 9.92 -40.66
C ALA A 12 -45.36 9.29 -39.52
N ALA A 13 -44.72 8.49 -38.68
CA ALA A 13 -45.23 8.14 -37.37
C ALA A 13 -44.27 8.69 -36.32
N GLN A 14 -44.67 9.79 -35.66
CA GLN A 14 -44.08 10.23 -34.43
C GLN A 14 -44.29 9.17 -33.35
N VAL A 15 -43.23 8.50 -32.93
CA VAL A 15 -43.22 7.73 -31.68
C VAL A 15 -42.57 8.59 -30.62
N ARG A 16 -43.38 9.06 -29.66
CA ARG A 16 -42.95 9.69 -28.41
C ARG A 16 -42.14 8.67 -27.61
N CYS A 17 -40.93 9.03 -27.23
CA CYS A 17 -40.19 8.33 -26.18
C CYS A 17 -40.90 8.54 -24.84
N PRO A 18 -41.15 7.47 -24.07
CA PRO A 18 -41.54 7.61 -22.66
C PRO A 18 -40.33 7.98 -21.78
N PRO A 19 -40.52 8.76 -20.74
CA PRO A 19 -39.47 9.06 -19.77
C PRO A 19 -39.31 7.92 -18.77
N ASN A 20 -38.06 7.71 -18.34
CA ASN A 20 -37.65 6.92 -17.16
C ASN A 20 -37.76 5.40 -17.29
N GLU A 21 -36.70 4.78 -17.79
CA GLU A 21 -36.34 3.45 -17.33
C GLU A 21 -35.23 3.55 -16.26
N PRO A 22 -35.34 2.80 -15.13
CA PRO A 22 -34.33 2.80 -14.09
C PRO A 22 -33.08 2.08 -14.58
N ARG A 23 -31.93 2.70 -14.36
CA ARG A 23 -30.62 2.08 -14.59
C ARG A 23 -30.58 0.71 -13.91
N VAL A 24 -30.49 -0.35 -14.68
CA VAL A 24 -30.26 -1.71 -14.20
C VAL A 24 -28.87 -1.71 -13.58
N ARG A 25 -28.80 -1.66 -12.27
CA ARG A 25 -27.61 -2.02 -11.50
C ARG A 25 -27.43 -3.52 -11.69
N PHE A 26 -26.39 -3.92 -12.41
CA PHE A 26 -25.92 -5.30 -12.40
C PHE A 26 -25.45 -5.60 -10.97
N ARG A 27 -26.35 -6.08 -10.16
CA ARG A 27 -25.99 -6.85 -8.97
C ARG A 27 -25.48 -8.18 -9.49
N TYR A 28 -24.15 -8.32 -9.57
CA TYR A 28 -23.55 -9.63 -9.64
C TYR A 28 -23.84 -10.33 -8.32
N THR A 29 -24.88 -11.14 -8.32
CA THR A 29 -25.14 -12.05 -7.20
C THR A 29 -24.03 -13.11 -7.24
N ALA A 30 -23.15 -13.06 -6.25
CA ALA A 30 -22.14 -14.08 -5.95
C ALA A 30 -22.75 -15.46 -5.56
N THR A 31 -24.00 -15.68 -5.92
CA THR A 31 -24.76 -16.91 -5.63
C THR A 31 -24.40 -18.10 -6.53
N ALA A 32 -23.69 -17.88 -7.62
CA ALA A 32 -23.31 -18.98 -8.53
C ALA A 32 -22.01 -19.71 -8.12
N LEU A 33 -21.15 -19.12 -7.25
CA LEU A 33 -19.92 -19.78 -6.82
C LEU A 33 -20.08 -20.55 -5.51
N CYS A 34 -21.08 -20.25 -4.68
CA CYS A 34 -21.38 -21.01 -3.46
C CYS A 34 -22.08 -22.35 -3.73
N GLY A 35 -22.66 -22.56 -4.91
CA GLY A 35 -23.41 -23.77 -5.25
C GLY A 35 -22.54 -24.97 -5.60
N LEU A 36 -21.25 -24.80 -5.84
CA LEU A 36 -20.31 -25.87 -6.21
C LEU A 36 -19.48 -26.43 -5.06
N LEU A 37 -19.58 -25.83 -3.86
CA LEU A 37 -18.79 -26.25 -2.68
C LEU A 37 -19.61 -26.96 -1.59
N LEU A 38 -20.90 -27.25 -1.84
CA LEU A 38 -21.72 -28.07 -0.95
C LEU A 38 -21.87 -29.51 -1.49
N ALA A 39 -20.76 -30.21 -1.69
CA ALA A 39 -20.80 -31.67 -1.74
C ALA A 39 -20.84 -32.20 -0.29
N PRO A 40 -21.68 -33.22 0.03
CA PRO A 40 -21.80 -33.71 1.40
C PRO A 40 -20.50 -34.39 1.83
N CYS A 41 -19.96 -33.98 2.97
CA CYS A 41 -18.94 -34.75 3.70
C CYS A 41 -19.54 -36.12 4.06
N ALA A 42 -19.23 -37.14 3.27
CA ALA A 42 -19.44 -38.51 3.63
C ALA A 42 -18.34 -38.92 4.60
N LEU A 43 -18.77 -39.56 5.67
CA LEU A 43 -17.99 -40.17 6.73
C LEU A 43 -16.76 -40.94 6.19
N ALA A 44 -15.57 -40.52 6.57
CA ALA A 44 -14.35 -41.29 6.39
C ALA A 44 -13.87 -41.80 7.75
N ASP A 45 -13.52 -43.04 7.75
CA ASP A 45 -13.11 -43.89 8.86
C ASP A 45 -11.77 -43.45 9.50
N GLU A 46 -11.62 -43.72 10.80
CA GLU A 46 -10.41 -43.44 11.58
C GLU A 46 -9.23 -44.30 11.13
N HIS A 47 -8.33 -43.73 10.32
CA HIS A 47 -6.95 -44.23 10.21
C HIS A 47 -5.98 -43.05 10.38
N ALA A 48 -4.91 -43.31 11.16
CA ALA A 48 -3.90 -42.35 11.60
C ALA A 48 -3.40 -41.45 10.45
N HIS A 49 -3.90 -40.23 10.39
CA HIS A 49 -3.55 -39.24 9.42
C HIS A 49 -2.44 -38.31 9.96
N HIS A 50 -1.42 -38.05 9.16
CA HIS A 50 -0.65 -36.81 9.28
C HIS A 50 -1.63 -35.69 8.94
N GLU A 51 -2.25 -35.10 9.97
CA GLU A 51 -3.14 -33.97 9.85
C GLU A 51 -2.38 -32.81 9.18
N ALA A 52 -2.90 -32.35 8.05
CA ALA A 52 -2.55 -31.01 7.56
C ALA A 52 -2.74 -30.06 8.74
N LYS A 53 -1.68 -29.31 9.11
CA LYS A 53 -1.64 -28.50 10.33
C LYS A 53 -2.68 -27.39 10.19
N ILE A 54 -3.89 -27.62 10.70
CA ILE A 54 -4.92 -26.58 10.81
C ILE A 54 -4.33 -25.55 11.76
N GLU A 55 -4.02 -24.38 11.24
CA GLU A 55 -3.50 -23.27 12.04
C GLU A 55 -4.58 -22.86 13.06
N GLU A 56 -4.32 -23.11 14.32
CA GLU A 56 -5.28 -22.87 15.38
C GLU A 56 -5.54 -21.36 15.52
N LEU A 57 -6.78 -20.93 15.27
CA LEU A 57 -7.17 -19.51 15.30
C LEU A 57 -6.90 -18.91 16.69
N SER A 58 -5.88 -18.04 16.80
CA SER A 58 -5.57 -17.35 18.05
C SER A 58 -6.76 -16.49 18.52
N PRO A 59 -7.16 -16.55 19.79
CA PRO A 59 -8.25 -15.71 20.30
C PRO A 59 -7.85 -14.25 20.52
N THR A 60 -6.64 -13.84 20.16
CA THR A 60 -6.12 -12.50 20.47
C THR A 60 -6.31 -11.52 19.31
N VAL A 61 -6.70 -10.28 19.62
CA VAL A 61 -6.69 -9.15 18.70
C VAL A 61 -5.37 -8.40 18.86
N ILE A 62 -4.65 -8.14 17.76
CA ILE A 62 -3.34 -7.50 17.79
C ILE A 62 -3.49 -5.98 17.99
N THR A 63 -2.82 -5.43 19.01
CA THR A 63 -2.78 -4.00 19.32
C THR A 63 -1.42 -3.36 19.07
N ALA A 64 -0.33 -4.15 19.13
CA ALA A 64 1.03 -3.73 18.85
C ALA A 64 1.82 -4.79 18.09
N ILE A 65 2.78 -4.36 17.29
CA ILE A 65 3.64 -5.22 16.49
C ILE A 65 5.09 -4.91 16.81
N ALA A 66 5.85 -5.95 17.17
CA ALA A 66 7.29 -5.87 17.41
C ALA A 66 8.08 -6.28 16.16
N PRO A 67 9.31 -5.78 15.96
CA PRO A 67 10.24 -6.30 14.97
C PRO A 67 10.65 -7.74 15.28
N ASN A 68 10.70 -8.59 14.27
CA ASN A 68 11.14 -9.99 14.39
C ASN A 68 12.67 -10.13 14.37
N SER A 69 13.33 -9.21 13.67
CA SER A 69 14.79 -9.08 13.57
C SER A 69 15.16 -7.60 13.38
N PRO A 70 16.44 -7.22 13.45
CA PRO A 70 16.86 -5.84 13.27
C PRO A 70 16.20 -5.17 12.05
N LEU A 71 15.46 -4.07 12.29
CA LEU A 71 14.76 -3.27 11.29
C LEU A 71 13.66 -4.00 10.47
N THR A 72 13.36 -5.24 10.80
CA THR A 72 12.41 -6.07 10.07
C THR A 72 11.20 -6.43 10.91
N VAL A 73 10.02 -6.15 10.39
CA VAL A 73 8.72 -6.57 10.95
C VAL A 73 8.12 -7.63 10.05
N VAL A 74 7.76 -8.78 10.61
CA VAL A 74 6.99 -9.82 9.91
C VAL A 74 5.69 -10.05 10.67
N THR A 75 4.57 -10.08 9.97
CA THR A 75 3.25 -10.27 10.61
C THR A 75 2.28 -10.94 9.65
N ASN A 76 1.29 -11.64 10.22
CA ASN A 76 0.19 -12.24 9.46
C ASN A 76 -0.93 -11.19 9.24
N PRO A 77 -1.25 -10.79 7.99
CA PRO A 77 -2.29 -9.82 7.72
C PRO A 77 -3.72 -10.32 7.98
N LYS A 78 -3.92 -11.63 8.15
CA LYS A 78 -5.24 -12.25 8.45
C LYS A 78 -5.64 -12.09 9.91
N ASP A 79 -4.68 -11.83 10.80
CA ASP A 79 -4.96 -11.66 12.23
C ASP A 79 -5.80 -10.41 12.48
N PRO A 80 -6.84 -10.48 13.34
CA PRO A 80 -7.62 -9.32 13.71
C PRO A 80 -6.78 -8.25 14.39
N ARG A 81 -7.04 -6.99 14.05
CA ARG A 81 -6.27 -5.82 14.56
C ARG A 81 -7.16 -4.75 15.13
N GLN A 82 -6.58 -3.95 16.04
CA GLN A 82 -7.17 -2.73 16.55
C GLN A 82 -6.16 -1.56 16.50
N PRO A 83 -6.56 -0.36 16.04
CA PRO A 83 -7.86 -0.09 15.41
C PRO A 83 -8.05 -0.93 14.15
N VAL A 84 -9.30 -1.29 13.85
CA VAL A 84 -9.58 -2.07 12.64
C VAL A 84 -9.27 -1.24 11.40
N PRO A 85 -8.36 -1.68 10.52
CA PRO A 85 -8.02 -0.91 9.34
C PRO A 85 -9.15 -0.89 8.31
N ALA A 86 -9.09 0.01 7.34
CA ALA A 86 -9.84 -0.10 6.10
C ALA A 86 -9.38 -1.34 5.30
N SER A 87 -10.07 -1.63 4.18
CA SER A 87 -9.78 -2.81 3.36
C SER A 87 -8.59 -2.62 2.40
N ASP A 88 -7.64 -1.74 2.71
CA ASP A 88 -6.47 -1.47 1.89
C ASP A 88 -5.14 -1.59 2.65
N GLY A 89 -4.06 -1.77 1.88
CA GLY A 89 -2.73 -1.95 2.44
C GLY A 89 -2.18 -0.72 3.14
N GLY A 90 -2.58 0.49 2.76
CA GLY A 90 -2.09 1.74 3.35
C GLY A 90 -2.58 1.90 4.79
N ASP A 91 -3.88 1.75 4.99
CA ASP A 91 -4.48 1.86 6.33
C ASP A 91 -4.05 0.70 7.24
N TYR A 92 -3.77 -0.48 6.65
CA TYR A 92 -3.17 -1.59 7.39
C TYR A 92 -1.76 -1.26 7.88
N LEU A 93 -0.89 -0.70 7.03
CA LEU A 93 0.47 -0.29 7.38
C LEU A 93 0.49 0.75 8.51
N LYS A 94 -0.49 1.64 8.59
CA LYS A 94 -0.66 2.61 9.68
C LYS A 94 -0.69 1.95 11.07
N THR A 95 -1.01 0.66 11.18
CA THR A 95 -0.98 -0.07 12.45
C THR A 95 0.44 -0.44 12.92
N ILE A 96 1.46 -0.31 12.06
CA ILE A 96 2.86 -0.64 12.35
C ILE A 96 3.59 0.63 12.82
N PRO A 97 4.34 0.60 13.94
CA PRO A 97 5.09 1.77 14.43
C PRO A 97 6.01 2.39 13.36
N GLY A 98 6.01 3.72 13.27
CA GLY A 98 6.76 4.48 12.27
C GLY A 98 6.00 4.76 10.97
N PHE A 99 4.86 4.08 10.73
CA PHE A 99 3.98 4.41 9.62
C PHE A 99 2.92 5.45 10.01
N ALA A 100 2.65 6.32 9.05
CA ALA A 100 1.51 7.23 9.00
C ALA A 100 0.83 7.10 7.63
N LEU A 101 -0.25 7.84 7.41
CA LEU A 101 -1.04 7.76 6.18
C LEU A 101 -1.49 9.16 5.76
N VAL A 102 -1.37 9.48 4.48
CA VAL A 102 -2.04 10.65 3.89
C VAL A 102 -3.45 10.22 3.48
N ARG A 103 -4.45 10.56 4.28
CA ARG A 103 -5.84 10.16 4.06
C ARG A 103 -6.54 11.13 3.09
N ASN A 104 -7.24 10.56 2.11
CA ASN A 104 -8.08 11.28 1.15
C ASN A 104 -9.59 11.17 1.49
N GLY A 105 -9.99 10.07 2.09
CA GLY A 105 -11.38 9.66 2.39
C GLY A 105 -11.38 8.40 3.24
N GLY A 106 -12.26 7.43 2.95
CA GLY A 106 -12.40 6.18 3.72
C GLY A 106 -11.38 5.10 3.39
N THR A 107 -10.69 5.21 2.26
CA THR A 107 -9.74 4.23 1.74
C THR A 107 -8.71 4.89 0.83
N ASN A 108 -7.73 4.11 0.33
CA ASN A 108 -6.73 4.52 -0.66
C ASN A 108 -5.81 5.67 -0.18
N GLY A 109 -5.53 5.72 1.11
CA GLY A 109 -4.51 6.63 1.64
C GLY A 109 -3.10 6.22 1.19
N ASP A 110 -2.20 7.20 1.06
CA ASP A 110 -0.81 6.95 0.68
C ASP A 110 0.04 6.70 1.93
N PRO A 111 0.72 5.53 2.07
CA PRO A 111 1.52 5.24 3.25
C PRO A 111 2.78 6.08 3.33
N VAL A 112 3.13 6.46 4.54
CA VAL A 112 4.31 7.26 4.88
C VAL A 112 5.09 6.52 5.96
N LEU A 113 6.36 6.22 5.73
CA LEU A 113 7.26 5.63 6.72
C LEU A 113 8.32 6.65 7.13
N ARG A 114 8.40 6.97 8.44
CA ARG A 114 9.39 7.90 8.98
C ARG A 114 9.38 9.29 8.30
N GLY A 115 8.19 9.76 7.89
CA GLY A 115 8.02 11.01 7.15
C GLY A 115 8.34 10.94 5.64
N MET A 116 8.74 9.77 5.15
CA MET A 116 9.01 9.55 3.73
C MET A 116 7.87 8.76 3.06
N PHE A 117 7.42 9.22 1.90
CA PHE A 117 6.26 8.69 1.20
C PHE A 117 6.55 8.42 -0.28
N GLY A 118 5.56 7.87 -0.98
CA GLY A 118 5.58 7.67 -2.42
C GLY A 118 6.60 6.61 -2.84
N SER A 119 7.31 6.88 -3.91
CA SER A 119 8.30 5.94 -4.46
C SER A 119 9.60 5.81 -3.64
N ARG A 120 9.63 6.41 -2.44
CA ARG A 120 10.65 6.13 -1.42
C ARG A 120 10.40 4.81 -0.68
N LEU A 121 9.17 4.28 -0.81
CA LEU A 121 8.77 2.95 -0.34
C LEU A 121 8.66 2.00 -1.54
N ASN A 122 9.36 0.87 -1.50
CA ASN A 122 9.09 -0.24 -2.40
C ASN A 122 7.94 -1.06 -1.83
N ILE A 123 6.83 -1.18 -2.57
CA ILE A 123 5.66 -1.95 -2.17
C ILE A 123 5.44 -3.04 -3.20
N LEU A 124 5.57 -4.29 -2.77
CA LEU A 124 5.51 -5.46 -3.64
C LEU A 124 4.43 -6.44 -3.18
N THR A 125 3.83 -7.13 -4.14
CA THR A 125 2.93 -8.26 -3.91
C THR A 125 3.51 -9.50 -4.57
N ASN A 126 3.79 -10.55 -3.81
CA ASN A 126 4.45 -11.77 -4.29
C ASN A 126 5.71 -11.46 -5.11
N GLY A 127 6.53 -10.50 -4.66
CA GLY A 127 7.75 -10.07 -5.35
C GLY A 127 7.55 -9.19 -6.60
N SER A 128 6.30 -8.91 -7.01
CA SER A 128 5.98 -8.07 -8.16
C SER A 128 5.60 -6.64 -7.77
N MET A 129 5.96 -5.66 -8.57
CA MET A 129 5.55 -4.25 -8.38
C MET A 129 4.25 -3.95 -9.10
N LEU A 130 3.26 -3.48 -8.36
CA LEU A 130 2.06 -2.84 -8.89
C LEU A 130 2.18 -1.34 -8.65
N LEU A 131 2.34 -0.57 -9.72
CA LEU A 131 2.44 0.88 -9.66
C LEU A 131 1.08 1.53 -9.93
N GLY A 132 0.69 2.51 -9.13
CA GLY A 132 -0.48 3.33 -9.40
C GLY A 132 -0.30 4.18 -10.67
N ALA A 133 -1.40 4.54 -11.32
CA ALA A 133 -1.40 5.30 -12.57
C ALA A 133 -1.68 6.79 -12.37
N CYS A 134 -2.33 7.20 -11.28
CA CYS A 134 -2.73 8.59 -11.06
C CYS A 134 -1.54 9.54 -10.85
N PRO A 135 -1.41 10.61 -11.64
CA PRO A 135 -0.41 11.65 -11.41
C PRO A 135 -0.49 12.27 -10.01
N GLY A 136 -1.69 12.34 -9.43
CA GLY A 136 -1.94 12.84 -8.08
C GLY A 136 -1.96 11.76 -7.00
N ARG A 137 -1.54 10.53 -7.31
CA ARG A 137 -1.49 9.35 -6.41
C ARG A 137 -2.80 9.08 -5.65
N MET A 138 -3.93 9.23 -6.32
CA MET A 138 -5.24 8.82 -5.76
C MET A 138 -5.39 7.30 -5.71
N ASP A 139 -4.52 6.57 -6.38
CA ASP A 139 -4.40 5.13 -6.47
C ASP A 139 -2.99 4.66 -6.09
N ALA A 140 -2.50 5.01 -4.91
CA ALA A 140 -1.24 4.48 -4.40
C ALA A 140 -1.20 2.93 -4.55
N PRO A 141 -0.03 2.28 -4.69
CA PRO A 141 0.06 0.82 -4.85
C PRO A 141 -0.77 0.03 -3.83
N THR A 142 -0.85 0.52 -2.59
CA THR A 142 -1.63 -0.06 -1.51
C THR A 142 -3.14 -0.04 -1.72
N SER A 143 -3.66 0.81 -2.62
CA SER A 143 -5.07 0.88 -2.97
C SER A 143 -5.61 -0.41 -3.62
N TYR A 144 -4.72 -1.16 -4.26
CA TYR A 144 -5.00 -2.42 -4.97
C TYR A 144 -4.76 -3.66 -4.09
N ILE A 145 -4.31 -3.47 -2.84
CA ILE A 145 -3.95 -4.53 -1.91
C ILE A 145 -5.04 -4.68 -0.85
N SER A 146 -5.67 -5.86 -0.80
CA SER A 146 -6.50 -6.29 0.33
C SER A 146 -5.63 -7.14 1.27
N PRO A 147 -5.24 -6.64 2.44
CA PRO A 147 -4.23 -7.29 3.28
C PRO A 147 -4.55 -8.73 3.66
N GLU A 148 -5.81 -9.01 4.01
CA GLU A 148 -6.26 -10.36 4.43
C GLU A 148 -6.19 -11.43 3.33
N THR A 149 -5.90 -11.03 2.08
CA THR A 149 -5.67 -11.98 0.97
C THR A 149 -4.22 -12.45 0.88
N TYR A 150 -3.37 -12.06 1.82
CA TYR A 150 -1.96 -12.43 1.91
C TYR A 150 -1.68 -13.17 3.22
N ASP A 151 -0.70 -14.07 3.21
CA ASP A 151 -0.33 -14.89 4.37
C ASP A 151 0.72 -14.19 5.24
N LYS A 152 1.59 -13.39 4.61
CA LYS A 152 2.70 -12.73 5.27
C LYS A 152 2.88 -11.29 4.78
N LEU A 153 3.12 -10.39 5.71
CA LEU A 153 3.60 -9.03 5.46
C LEU A 153 4.98 -8.86 6.08
N THR A 154 5.95 -8.51 5.24
CA THR A 154 7.30 -8.16 5.68
C THR A 154 7.55 -6.69 5.42
N VAL A 155 8.04 -5.97 6.44
CA VAL A 155 8.48 -4.58 6.33
C VAL A 155 9.94 -4.47 6.74
N ILE A 156 10.80 -4.03 5.83
CA ILE A 156 12.21 -3.72 6.08
C ILE A 156 12.35 -2.21 6.10
N LYS A 157 12.76 -1.65 7.25
CA LYS A 157 12.83 -0.19 7.47
C LYS A 157 14.20 0.35 7.09
N GLY A 158 14.22 1.49 6.40
CA GLY A 158 15.44 2.15 5.94
C GLY A 158 16.09 1.48 4.71
N PRO A 159 17.22 2.00 4.23
CA PRO A 159 17.99 1.46 3.11
C PRO A 159 18.87 0.28 3.55
N GLN A 160 18.28 -0.78 4.10
CA GLN A 160 18.93 -1.91 4.78
C GLN A 160 18.73 -3.25 4.05
N THR A 161 18.35 -3.19 2.77
CA THR A 161 18.33 -4.31 1.81
C THR A 161 18.51 -3.80 0.40
N VAL A 162 19.11 -4.60 -0.46
CA VAL A 162 19.28 -4.33 -1.90
C VAL A 162 18.53 -5.33 -2.77
N LEU A 163 17.82 -6.28 -2.15
CA LEU A 163 17.19 -7.38 -2.86
C LEU A 163 15.93 -6.96 -3.65
N TRP A 164 15.24 -5.85 -3.32
CA TRP A 164 13.90 -5.56 -3.75
C TRP A 164 13.78 -4.25 -4.54
N GLY A 165 14.17 -4.27 -5.81
CA GLY A 165 14.00 -3.16 -6.73
C GLY A 165 14.87 -1.94 -6.41
N PRO A 166 14.78 -0.87 -7.22
CA PRO A 166 15.64 0.29 -7.06
C PRO A 166 15.23 1.13 -5.85
N GLY A 167 16.21 1.63 -5.12
CA GLY A 167 16.12 2.85 -4.34
C GLY A 167 15.10 2.93 -3.20
N ALA A 168 14.91 1.88 -2.41
CA ALA A 168 14.08 1.90 -1.22
C ALA A 168 14.68 2.80 -0.11
N SER A 169 14.52 4.12 -0.22
CA SER A 169 15.10 5.07 0.74
C SER A 169 14.45 4.99 2.12
N ALA A 170 13.12 4.82 2.16
CA ALA A 170 12.35 4.70 3.40
C ALA A 170 12.25 3.27 3.88
N GLY A 171 12.10 2.32 2.95
CA GLY A 171 11.96 0.91 3.27
C GLY A 171 11.26 0.10 2.19
N THR A 172 11.15 -1.19 2.45
CA THR A 172 10.52 -2.17 1.57
C THR A 172 9.36 -2.85 2.30
N VAL A 173 8.24 -2.99 1.61
CA VAL A 173 7.00 -3.64 2.08
C VAL A 173 6.66 -4.79 1.13
N LEU A 174 6.56 -6.00 1.67
CA LEU A 174 6.27 -7.21 0.91
C LEU A 174 4.98 -7.83 1.45
N PHE A 175 3.96 -7.91 0.62
CA PHE A 175 2.77 -8.72 0.85
C PHE A 175 2.94 -10.03 0.09
N GLU A 176 2.99 -11.15 0.81
CA GLU A 176 3.35 -12.44 0.23
C GLU A 176 2.26 -13.49 0.50
N ARG A 177 1.99 -14.31 -0.50
CA ARG A 177 1.21 -15.55 -0.39
C ARG A 177 2.19 -16.72 -0.38
N GLU A 178 2.06 -17.57 0.62
CA GLU A 178 2.88 -18.75 0.72
C GLU A 178 2.34 -19.83 -0.24
N PRO A 179 3.21 -20.57 -0.94
CA PRO A 179 2.80 -21.70 -1.77
C PRO A 179 2.14 -22.80 -0.92
N GLU A 180 1.15 -23.48 -1.49
CA GLU A 180 0.54 -24.62 -0.84
C GLU A 180 1.35 -25.91 -1.09
N GLN A 181 1.37 -26.80 -0.11
CA GLN A 181 1.95 -28.13 -0.24
C GLN A 181 0.98 -29.15 0.36
N PHE A 182 0.57 -30.13 -0.44
CA PHE A 182 -0.31 -31.20 -0.04
C PHE A 182 0.42 -32.53 -0.16
N GLY A 183 0.61 -33.27 0.96
CA GLY A 183 1.20 -34.61 0.96
C GLY A 183 0.26 -35.66 0.36
N GLU A 184 -1.05 -35.43 0.38
CA GLU A 184 -2.13 -36.23 -0.19
C GLU A 184 -3.22 -35.30 -0.76
N LEU A 185 -4.25 -35.90 -1.38
CA LEU A 185 -5.39 -35.13 -1.85
C LEU A 185 -6.10 -34.44 -0.69
N GLY A 186 -6.17 -33.13 -0.72
CA GLY A 186 -6.74 -32.33 0.37
C GLY A 186 -7.25 -30.99 -0.07
N THR A 187 -7.93 -30.34 0.86
CA THR A 187 -8.47 -28.99 0.69
C THR A 187 -8.20 -28.16 1.93
N ARG A 188 -8.02 -26.86 1.74
CA ARG A 188 -7.95 -25.83 2.80
C ARG A 188 -8.89 -24.69 2.44
N VAL A 189 -9.67 -24.23 3.39
CA VAL A 189 -10.57 -23.08 3.20
C VAL A 189 -10.45 -22.15 4.41
N ASN A 190 -10.01 -20.92 4.14
CA ASN A 190 -10.07 -19.82 5.10
C ASN A 190 -11.05 -18.76 4.58
N ALA A 191 -11.91 -18.27 5.45
CA ALA A 191 -12.85 -17.22 5.11
C ALA A 191 -13.03 -16.27 6.27
N SER A 192 -13.36 -15.00 5.96
CA SER A 192 -13.75 -14.03 6.97
C SER A 192 -14.90 -13.15 6.50
N VAL A 193 -15.69 -12.68 7.45
CA VAL A 193 -16.73 -11.67 7.24
C VAL A 193 -16.60 -10.62 8.33
N LEU A 194 -16.51 -9.35 7.94
CA LEU A 194 -16.49 -8.21 8.84
C LEU A 194 -17.70 -7.32 8.57
N ALA A 195 -18.45 -6.99 9.63
CA ALA A 195 -19.52 -6.00 9.63
C ALA A 195 -19.16 -4.88 10.61
N GLY A 196 -19.48 -3.64 10.25
CA GLY A 196 -19.15 -2.49 11.09
C GLY A 196 -20.07 -1.29 10.91
N SER A 197 -19.81 -0.24 11.69
CA SER A 197 -20.44 1.06 11.54
C SER A 197 -20.31 1.60 10.13
N ASN A 198 -21.17 2.55 9.76
CA ASN A 198 -21.18 3.18 8.44
C ASN A 198 -21.40 2.20 7.29
N GLY A 199 -22.24 1.17 7.51
CA GLY A 199 -22.55 0.17 6.49
C GLY A 199 -21.37 -0.71 6.08
N ARG A 200 -20.24 -0.70 6.80
CA ARG A 200 -19.07 -1.49 6.44
C ARG A 200 -19.37 -2.97 6.40
N PHE A 201 -19.01 -3.62 5.30
CA PHE A 201 -19.22 -5.05 5.10
C PHE A 201 -18.15 -5.64 4.17
N ASP A 202 -17.18 -6.34 4.76
CA ASP A 202 -16.07 -6.95 4.05
C ASP A 202 -16.20 -8.49 4.08
N LYS A 203 -15.78 -9.14 3.02
CA LYS A 203 -15.75 -10.61 2.89
C LYS A 203 -14.44 -11.03 2.25
N VAL A 204 -13.87 -12.11 2.75
CA VAL A 204 -12.68 -12.75 2.18
C VAL A 204 -12.90 -14.24 2.12
N VAL A 205 -12.48 -14.88 1.04
CA VAL A 205 -12.39 -16.32 0.87
C VAL A 205 -11.04 -16.66 0.26
N ASP A 206 -10.34 -17.61 0.85
CA ASP A 206 -9.06 -18.15 0.41
C ASP A 206 -9.13 -19.68 0.50
N ALA A 207 -9.31 -20.32 -0.65
CA ALA A 207 -9.50 -21.75 -0.75
C ALA A 207 -8.43 -22.38 -1.64
N ALA A 208 -7.87 -23.50 -1.19
CA ALA A 208 -6.92 -24.30 -1.95
C ALA A 208 -7.35 -25.76 -1.98
N ALA A 209 -7.05 -26.42 -3.08
CA ALA A 209 -7.21 -27.86 -3.25
C ALA A 209 -5.99 -28.39 -4.00
N GLY A 210 -5.46 -29.54 -3.58
CA GLY A 210 -4.25 -30.08 -4.19
C GLY A 210 -3.95 -31.51 -3.80
N GLY A 211 -2.80 -31.96 -4.23
CA GLY A 211 -2.21 -33.28 -3.94
C GLY A 211 -0.68 -33.18 -4.07
N PRO A 212 0.01 -34.36 -4.03
CA PRO A 212 1.48 -34.41 -3.99
C PRO A 212 2.20 -33.71 -5.16
N LEU A 213 1.51 -33.49 -6.29
CA LEU A 213 2.11 -32.91 -7.50
C LEU A 213 1.78 -31.44 -7.72
N GLY A 214 0.88 -30.85 -6.91
CA GLY A 214 0.52 -29.45 -7.08
C GLY A 214 -0.85 -29.10 -6.54
N TYR A 215 -1.24 -27.84 -6.75
CA TYR A 215 -2.45 -27.26 -6.17
C TYR A 215 -3.10 -26.22 -7.09
N VAL A 216 -4.35 -25.96 -6.78
CA VAL A 216 -5.10 -24.78 -7.24
C VAL A 216 -5.52 -24.00 -6.00
N ARG A 217 -5.25 -22.70 -5.98
CA ARG A 217 -5.71 -21.78 -4.92
C ARG A 217 -6.54 -20.67 -5.55
N VAL A 218 -7.67 -20.36 -4.96
CA VAL A 218 -8.58 -19.30 -5.37
C VAL A 218 -8.80 -18.37 -4.20
N ILE A 219 -8.59 -17.07 -4.43
CA ILE A 219 -8.74 -16.03 -3.40
C ILE A 219 -9.70 -14.98 -3.95
N GLY A 220 -10.66 -14.57 -3.14
CA GLY A 220 -11.60 -13.52 -3.47
C GLY A 220 -11.92 -12.64 -2.27
N ASN A 221 -12.10 -11.35 -2.50
CA ASN A 221 -12.60 -10.45 -1.49
C ASN A 221 -13.54 -9.39 -2.05
N THR A 222 -14.44 -8.93 -1.21
CA THR A 222 -15.25 -7.72 -1.44
C THR A 222 -15.20 -6.86 -0.18
N ALA A 223 -15.20 -5.55 -0.37
CA ALA A 223 -15.23 -4.61 0.74
C ALA A 223 -16.12 -3.41 0.39
N HIS A 224 -16.96 -3.02 1.31
CA HIS A 224 -17.91 -1.92 1.19
C HIS A 224 -17.93 -1.08 2.46
N SER A 225 -18.09 0.23 2.32
CA SER A 225 -18.45 1.15 3.41
C SER A 225 -19.16 2.36 2.84
N ASP A 226 -20.17 2.85 3.56
CA ASP A 226 -20.77 4.15 3.31
C ASP A 226 -19.86 5.30 3.80
N ASP A 227 -20.31 6.54 3.58
CA ASP A 227 -19.64 7.72 4.14
C ASP A 227 -19.66 7.65 5.68
N TYR A 228 -18.48 7.77 6.31
CA TYR A 228 -18.41 7.72 7.78
C TYR A 228 -18.82 9.04 8.42
N ARG A 229 -19.20 8.96 9.72
CA ARG A 229 -19.38 10.12 10.56
C ARG A 229 -18.16 10.33 11.46
N ASP A 230 -17.72 11.57 11.57
CA ASP A 230 -16.65 11.96 12.47
C ASP A 230 -17.10 12.08 13.93
N GLY A 231 -16.21 12.51 14.83
CA GLY A 231 -16.51 12.69 16.23
C GLY A 231 -17.51 13.83 16.54
N ASN A 232 -17.74 14.75 15.61
CA ASN A 232 -18.79 15.80 15.69
C ASN A 232 -20.12 15.32 15.14
N ASN A 233 -20.19 14.07 14.63
CA ASN A 233 -21.31 13.50 13.90
C ASN A 233 -21.52 14.11 12.49
N ASP A 234 -20.52 14.81 11.96
CA ASP A 234 -20.52 15.29 10.60
C ASP A 234 -20.21 14.17 9.61
N THR A 235 -20.91 14.14 8.48
CA THR A 235 -20.67 13.14 7.43
C THR A 235 -19.46 13.53 6.61
N VAL A 236 -18.47 12.64 6.55
CA VAL A 236 -17.26 12.78 5.73
C VAL A 236 -17.40 11.94 4.46
N PRO A 237 -17.34 12.56 3.26
CA PRO A 237 -17.39 11.83 1.99
C PRO A 237 -16.25 10.81 1.88
N SER A 238 -16.57 9.52 1.99
CA SER A 238 -15.58 8.47 2.25
C SER A 238 -16.00 7.08 1.78
N ARG A 239 -17.18 6.94 1.19
CA ARG A 239 -17.72 5.68 0.68
C ARG A 239 -16.74 4.99 -0.25
N TYR A 240 -16.68 3.66 -0.18
CA TYR A 240 -15.97 2.83 -1.14
C TYR A 240 -16.66 1.48 -1.38
N ASP A 241 -16.45 0.95 -2.58
CA ASP A 241 -16.80 -0.40 -2.97
C ASP A 241 -15.62 -1.01 -3.74
N LYS A 242 -15.14 -2.20 -3.34
CA LYS A 242 -13.98 -2.87 -3.94
C LYS A 242 -14.19 -4.36 -4.03
N TRP A 243 -13.56 -4.99 -5.00
CA TRP A 243 -13.44 -6.43 -5.10
C TRP A 243 -12.13 -6.84 -5.75
N ASN A 244 -11.62 -8.01 -5.39
CA ASN A 244 -10.51 -8.67 -6.07
C ASN A 244 -10.79 -10.17 -6.16
N GLY A 245 -10.26 -10.80 -7.20
CA GLY A 245 -10.21 -12.24 -7.39
C GLY A 245 -8.85 -12.62 -7.95
N ASP A 246 -8.23 -13.63 -7.36
CA ASP A 246 -6.92 -14.14 -7.74
C ASP A 246 -6.96 -15.66 -7.81
N VAL A 247 -6.19 -16.27 -8.72
CA VAL A 247 -6.01 -17.71 -8.86
C VAL A 247 -4.52 -18.00 -8.92
N ALA A 248 -4.09 -19.06 -8.23
CA ALA A 248 -2.75 -19.63 -8.34
C ALA A 248 -2.84 -21.11 -8.74
N LEU A 249 -1.96 -21.51 -9.65
CA LEU A 249 -1.76 -22.89 -10.06
C LEU A 249 -0.30 -23.25 -9.76
N GLY A 250 -0.10 -24.10 -8.76
CA GLY A 250 1.24 -24.54 -8.34
C GLY A 250 1.52 -25.96 -8.79
N TRP A 251 2.69 -26.18 -9.36
CA TRP A 251 3.27 -27.51 -9.59
C TRP A 251 4.41 -27.71 -8.58
N THR A 252 4.27 -28.70 -7.71
CA THR A 252 5.16 -29.01 -6.58
C THR A 252 5.51 -30.49 -6.59
N PRO A 253 6.32 -30.95 -7.57
CA PRO A 253 6.59 -32.39 -7.74
C PRO A 253 7.38 -32.98 -6.58
N ASP A 254 8.08 -32.16 -5.83
CA ASP A 254 8.81 -32.47 -4.60
C ASP A 254 8.82 -31.24 -3.67
N ALA A 255 9.34 -31.39 -2.45
CA ALA A 255 9.38 -30.33 -1.44
C ALA A 255 10.25 -29.12 -1.82
N ASP A 256 11.15 -29.29 -2.80
CA ASP A 256 12.18 -28.31 -3.17
C ASP A 256 11.89 -27.59 -4.49
N THR A 257 10.84 -28.00 -5.21
CA THR A 257 10.51 -27.46 -6.52
C THR A 257 9.14 -26.81 -6.53
N LEU A 258 9.07 -25.57 -6.97
CA LEU A 258 7.85 -24.83 -7.22
C LEU A 258 7.86 -24.21 -8.62
N LEU A 259 6.80 -24.45 -9.38
CA LEU A 259 6.43 -23.62 -10.53
C LEU A 259 5.01 -23.13 -10.31
N GLU A 260 4.84 -21.81 -10.14
CA GLU A 260 3.53 -21.22 -9.83
C GLU A 260 3.14 -20.19 -10.92
N LEU A 261 1.94 -20.37 -11.46
CA LEU A 261 1.28 -19.40 -12.33
C LEU A 261 0.18 -18.72 -11.53
N THR A 262 0.22 -17.38 -11.47
CA THR A 262 -0.79 -16.55 -10.80
C THR A 262 -1.48 -15.63 -11.79
N ALA A 263 -2.79 -15.45 -11.64
CA ALA A 263 -3.58 -14.48 -12.37
C ALA A 263 -4.55 -13.77 -11.42
N GLY A 264 -4.73 -12.47 -11.60
CA GLY A 264 -5.60 -11.70 -10.73
C GLY A 264 -6.30 -10.56 -11.45
N LYS A 265 -7.49 -10.20 -10.94
CA LYS A 265 -8.28 -9.08 -11.40
C LYS A 265 -9.02 -8.44 -10.23
N GLY A 266 -9.18 -7.13 -10.27
CA GLY A 266 -9.96 -6.41 -9.29
C GLY A 266 -10.44 -5.07 -9.85
N ASP A 267 -11.39 -4.47 -9.15
CA ASP A 267 -11.89 -3.13 -9.42
C ASP A 267 -12.48 -2.52 -8.15
N GLY A 268 -12.72 -1.22 -8.18
CA GLY A 268 -13.36 -0.52 -7.09
C GLY A 268 -13.69 0.91 -7.42
N GLU A 269 -14.44 1.53 -6.51
CA GLU A 269 -14.74 2.96 -6.50
C GLU A 269 -14.52 3.53 -5.10
N ALA A 270 -14.13 4.80 -5.02
CA ALA A 270 -13.91 5.48 -3.75
C ALA A 270 -14.22 6.98 -3.84
N ARG A 271 -14.89 7.49 -2.81
CA ARG A 271 -15.25 8.89 -2.63
C ARG A 271 -14.20 9.59 -1.76
N TYR A 272 -13.76 10.77 -2.19
CA TYR A 272 -12.66 11.46 -1.55
C TYR A 272 -13.03 12.86 -1.06
N ALA A 273 -13.23 13.01 0.25
CA ALA A 273 -13.49 14.31 0.89
C ALA A 273 -12.40 15.34 0.59
N GLY A 274 -11.13 14.91 0.48
CA GLY A 274 -9.98 15.79 0.28
C GLY A 274 -9.63 16.06 -1.19
N ARG A 275 -10.40 15.56 -2.16
CA ARG A 275 -10.08 15.69 -3.60
C ARG A 275 -11.18 16.36 -4.40
N GLY A 276 -10.81 17.00 -5.51
CA GLY A 276 -11.76 17.60 -6.45
C GLY A 276 -12.51 16.59 -7.33
N MET A 277 -11.99 15.38 -7.44
CA MET A 277 -12.59 14.24 -8.14
C MET A 277 -12.60 13.02 -7.24
N ASP A 278 -13.49 12.06 -7.54
CA ASP A 278 -13.52 10.74 -6.93
C ASP A 278 -12.86 9.71 -7.85
N GLY A 279 -12.42 8.59 -7.28
CA GLY A 279 -12.00 7.44 -8.07
C GLY A 279 -13.22 6.59 -8.42
N SER A 280 -13.68 6.65 -9.65
CA SER A 280 -14.83 5.88 -10.12
C SER A 280 -14.45 4.51 -10.71
N GLN A 281 -13.15 4.24 -10.88
CA GLN A 281 -12.59 2.95 -11.26
C GLN A 281 -11.17 2.79 -10.73
N PHE A 282 -10.87 1.61 -10.16
CA PHE A 282 -9.55 1.15 -9.73
C PHE A 282 -9.29 -0.25 -10.27
N LYS A 283 -9.29 -0.39 -11.61
CA LYS A 283 -9.13 -1.70 -12.23
C LYS A 283 -7.69 -2.17 -12.13
N ARG A 284 -7.52 -3.41 -11.64
CA ARG A 284 -6.24 -4.13 -11.59
C ARG A 284 -6.33 -5.40 -12.44
N GLU A 285 -5.29 -5.69 -13.20
CA GLU A 285 -5.05 -7.01 -13.80
C GLU A 285 -3.60 -7.41 -13.53
N SER A 286 -3.37 -8.66 -13.18
CA SER A 286 -2.03 -9.18 -12.88
C SER A 286 -1.86 -10.59 -13.43
N LEU A 287 -0.64 -10.90 -13.88
CA LEU A 287 -0.21 -12.22 -14.30
C LEU A 287 1.22 -12.42 -13.80
N GLY A 288 1.52 -13.56 -13.21
CA GLY A 288 2.85 -13.89 -12.69
C GLY A 288 3.21 -15.35 -12.97
N LEU A 289 4.47 -15.57 -13.25
CA LEU A 289 5.07 -16.91 -13.29
C LEU A 289 6.30 -16.89 -12.39
N ARG A 290 6.34 -17.80 -11.42
CA ARG A 290 7.45 -17.99 -10.48
C ARG A 290 7.97 -19.41 -10.57
N PHE A 291 9.27 -19.55 -10.62
CA PHE A 291 9.98 -20.82 -10.47
C PHE A 291 10.90 -20.72 -9.27
N GLU A 292 10.98 -21.78 -8.47
CA GLU A 292 11.91 -21.91 -7.36
C GLU A 292 12.40 -23.36 -7.28
N ARG A 293 13.71 -23.51 -7.12
CA ARG A 293 14.35 -24.78 -6.81
C ARG A 293 15.30 -24.56 -5.66
N SER A 294 15.05 -25.20 -4.54
CA SER A 294 15.91 -25.20 -3.34
C SER A 294 16.68 -26.51 -3.18
N ASN A 295 17.59 -26.58 -2.20
CA ASN A 295 18.44 -27.72 -1.90
C ASN A 295 19.16 -28.30 -3.12
N ILE A 296 19.68 -27.42 -3.99
CA ILE A 296 20.32 -27.84 -5.27
C ILE A 296 21.65 -28.54 -5.03
N GLY A 297 22.45 -28.04 -4.10
CA GLY A 297 23.75 -28.60 -3.76
C GLY A 297 24.42 -27.88 -2.60
N ASP A 298 25.62 -28.27 -2.26
CA ASP A 298 26.33 -27.82 -1.05
C ASP A 298 26.62 -26.31 -1.03
N VAL A 299 26.78 -25.69 -2.19
CA VAL A 299 27.10 -24.26 -2.33
C VAL A 299 25.99 -23.48 -2.95
N LEU A 300 25.46 -23.90 -4.09
CA LEU A 300 24.26 -23.32 -4.69
C LEU A 300 23.06 -23.93 -4.02
N ASP A 301 22.43 -23.18 -3.13
CA ASP A 301 21.28 -23.64 -2.35
C ASP A 301 19.96 -23.49 -3.11
N THR A 302 19.68 -22.29 -3.60
CA THR A 302 18.38 -21.99 -4.22
C THR A 302 18.53 -21.13 -5.47
N ILE A 303 17.70 -21.40 -6.48
CA ILE A 303 17.48 -20.51 -7.63
C ILE A 303 16.01 -20.13 -7.66
N GLU A 304 15.72 -18.84 -7.79
CA GLU A 304 14.39 -18.30 -8.02
C GLU A 304 14.37 -17.47 -9.29
N ALA A 305 13.33 -17.65 -10.11
CA ALA A 305 13.08 -16.83 -11.29
C ALA A 305 11.61 -16.40 -11.31
N GLN A 306 11.36 -15.16 -11.67
CA GLN A 306 10.00 -14.60 -11.74
C GLN A 306 9.86 -13.69 -12.95
N VAL A 307 8.71 -13.79 -13.61
CA VAL A 307 8.24 -12.80 -14.60
C VAL A 307 6.83 -12.40 -14.19
N TYR A 308 6.52 -11.10 -14.30
CA TYR A 308 5.21 -10.59 -13.95
C TYR A 308 4.74 -9.47 -14.88
N TYR A 309 3.44 -9.39 -15.05
CA TYR A 309 2.73 -8.30 -15.69
C TYR A 309 1.67 -7.74 -14.73
N ASN A 310 1.66 -6.42 -14.55
CA ASN A 310 0.64 -5.70 -13.78
C ASN A 310 0.07 -4.56 -14.61
N TYR A 311 -1.23 -4.38 -14.54
CA TYR A 311 -1.97 -3.31 -15.18
C TYR A 311 -2.87 -2.62 -14.16
N ALA A 312 -2.72 -1.32 -14.03
CA ALA A 312 -3.58 -0.44 -13.26
C ALA A 312 -4.29 0.52 -14.21
N ASP A 313 -5.63 0.60 -14.13
CA ASP A 313 -6.47 1.50 -14.94
C ASP A 313 -7.39 2.27 -14.00
N HIS A 314 -7.10 3.55 -13.83
CA HIS A 314 -7.77 4.42 -12.90
C HIS A 314 -8.58 5.50 -13.62
N VAL A 315 -9.86 5.63 -13.24
CA VAL A 315 -10.73 6.70 -13.69
C VAL A 315 -11.04 7.63 -12.52
N MET A 316 -10.81 8.91 -12.73
CA MET A 316 -11.18 9.99 -11.82
C MET A 316 -12.25 10.83 -12.48
N ASP A 317 -13.37 11.06 -11.81
CA ASP A 317 -14.40 11.98 -12.29
C ASP A 317 -15.06 12.75 -11.14
N ASN A 318 -15.85 13.78 -11.51
CA ASN A 318 -16.60 14.60 -10.55
C ASN A 318 -18.11 14.45 -10.68
N TYR A 319 -18.59 13.36 -11.31
CA TYR A 319 -20.03 13.18 -11.58
C TYR A 319 -20.58 11.78 -11.21
N THR A 320 -19.74 10.76 -11.06
CA THR A 320 -20.20 9.40 -10.74
C THR A 320 -20.56 9.25 -9.25
N LEU A 321 -19.68 9.72 -8.36
CA LEU A 321 -19.84 9.59 -6.90
C LEU A 321 -20.15 10.91 -6.20
N ARG A 322 -20.17 12.01 -6.94
CA ARG A 322 -20.55 13.35 -6.49
C ARG A 322 -21.30 14.11 -7.58
N THR A 323 -21.89 15.24 -7.21
CA THR A 323 -22.43 16.20 -8.18
C THR A 323 -21.36 17.25 -8.50
N PRO A 324 -21.15 17.62 -9.77
CA PRO A 324 -20.25 18.72 -10.14
C PRO A 324 -20.61 20.02 -9.40
N SER A 325 -19.63 20.79 -8.98
CA SER A 325 -19.82 21.96 -8.11
C SER A 325 -20.63 23.12 -8.73
N GLY A 326 -20.84 23.11 -10.05
CA GLY A 326 -21.53 24.14 -10.79
C GLY A 326 -20.78 25.49 -10.89
N THR A 327 -19.60 25.61 -10.25
CA THR A 327 -18.80 26.85 -10.23
C THR A 327 -17.31 26.55 -10.38
N GLY A 328 -16.53 27.52 -10.88
CA GLY A 328 -15.08 27.41 -11.06
C GLY A 328 -14.66 26.51 -12.24
N MET A 329 -13.42 26.13 -12.27
CA MET A 329 -12.83 25.31 -13.35
C MET A 329 -13.42 23.88 -13.45
N MET A 330 -14.11 23.41 -12.42
CA MET A 330 -14.77 22.09 -12.37
C MET A 330 -16.30 22.21 -12.36
N ALA A 331 -16.84 23.28 -12.95
CA ALA A 331 -18.26 23.60 -12.96
C ALA A 331 -19.12 22.56 -13.73
N GLY A 332 -18.54 21.87 -14.70
CA GLY A 332 -19.21 20.82 -15.47
C GLY A 332 -18.66 19.43 -15.17
N PRO A 333 -19.34 18.40 -15.71
CA PRO A 333 -18.82 17.04 -15.65
C PRO A 333 -17.49 16.94 -16.37
N MET A 334 -16.51 16.29 -15.74
CA MET A 334 -15.21 16.01 -16.33
C MET A 334 -14.64 14.71 -15.79
N ALA A 335 -13.84 14.03 -16.62
CA ALA A 335 -13.14 12.81 -16.25
C ALA A 335 -11.72 12.78 -16.79
N SER A 336 -10.86 12.13 -16.02
CA SER A 336 -9.51 11.75 -16.42
C SER A 336 -9.35 10.24 -16.21
N ASN A 337 -8.90 9.55 -17.26
CA ASN A 337 -8.60 8.13 -17.23
C ASN A 337 -7.12 7.93 -17.54
N VAL A 338 -6.43 7.31 -16.62
CA VAL A 338 -5.00 7.03 -16.69
C VAL A 338 -4.76 5.54 -16.52
N ASP A 339 -3.77 4.99 -17.19
CA ASP A 339 -3.35 3.62 -16.97
C ASP A 339 -1.83 3.48 -16.92
N ARG A 340 -1.38 2.45 -16.22
CA ARG A 340 0.03 2.08 -16.12
C ARG A 340 0.18 0.58 -16.34
N ARG A 341 1.04 0.19 -17.25
CA ARG A 341 1.39 -1.19 -17.57
C ARG A 341 2.80 -1.44 -17.10
N THR A 342 2.99 -2.47 -16.27
CA THR A 342 4.30 -2.83 -15.72
C THR A 342 4.61 -4.26 -16.12
N LEU A 343 5.76 -4.47 -16.76
CA LEU A 343 6.33 -5.78 -17.01
C LEU A 343 7.66 -5.87 -16.26
N GLY A 344 7.84 -6.92 -15.49
CA GLY A 344 9.07 -7.14 -14.76
C GLY A 344 9.54 -8.58 -14.79
N ALA A 345 10.84 -8.76 -14.64
CA ALA A 345 11.50 -10.06 -14.53
C ALA A 345 12.58 -9.99 -13.47
N ARG A 346 12.81 -11.09 -12.77
CA ARG A 346 13.84 -11.20 -11.75
C ARG A 346 14.37 -12.62 -11.72
N ILE A 347 15.67 -12.75 -11.53
CA ILE A 347 16.33 -14.01 -11.21
C ILE A 347 17.27 -13.77 -10.05
N LYS A 348 17.26 -14.66 -9.05
CA LYS A 348 18.19 -14.64 -7.93
C LYS A 348 18.66 -16.05 -7.60
N ALA A 349 19.86 -16.14 -7.05
CA ALA A 349 20.45 -17.36 -6.52
C ALA A 349 20.92 -17.12 -5.10
N THR A 350 20.67 -18.11 -4.23
CA THR A 350 21.20 -18.16 -2.87
C THR A 350 22.35 -19.15 -2.83
N TRP A 351 23.48 -18.66 -2.36
CA TRP A 351 24.71 -19.41 -2.20
C TRP A 351 25.02 -19.54 -0.71
N ARG A 352 25.42 -20.71 -0.26
CA ARG A 352 25.80 -20.98 1.13
C ARG A 352 27.17 -21.61 1.22
N TRP A 353 27.96 -21.11 2.12
CA TRP A 353 29.20 -21.69 2.59
C TRP A 353 29.10 -21.85 4.11
N ALA A 354 30.13 -22.40 4.79
CA ALA A 354 30.05 -22.65 6.22
C ALA A 354 29.57 -21.44 7.05
N ASP A 355 30.17 -20.26 6.79
CA ASP A 355 29.92 -19.04 7.58
C ASP A 355 29.34 -17.90 6.73
N VAL A 356 29.01 -18.15 5.46
CA VAL A 356 28.60 -17.09 4.53
C VAL A 356 27.38 -17.51 3.75
N GLN A 357 26.40 -16.63 3.68
CA GLN A 357 25.28 -16.71 2.74
C GLN A 357 25.34 -15.49 1.81
N LEU A 358 25.28 -15.74 0.52
CA LEU A 358 25.17 -14.69 -0.50
C LEU A 358 23.87 -14.89 -1.28
N ILE A 359 23.08 -13.82 -1.42
CA ILE A 359 21.96 -13.77 -2.36
C ILE A 359 22.37 -12.82 -3.47
N SER A 360 22.42 -13.30 -4.72
CA SER A 360 22.80 -12.48 -5.87
C SER A 360 21.75 -12.59 -6.97
N GLY A 361 21.63 -11.56 -7.80
CA GLY A 361 20.63 -11.59 -8.85
C GLY A 361 20.62 -10.41 -9.78
N LEU A 362 19.68 -10.49 -10.71
CA LEU A 362 19.37 -9.47 -11.71
C LEU A 362 17.87 -9.22 -11.70
N ASP A 363 17.47 -7.99 -11.95
CA ASP A 363 16.08 -7.67 -12.25
C ASP A 363 15.96 -6.65 -13.38
N ALA A 364 14.80 -6.67 -14.02
CA ALA A 364 14.42 -5.72 -15.06
C ALA A 364 12.96 -5.35 -14.88
N GLN A 365 12.65 -4.08 -15.10
CA GLN A 365 11.29 -3.58 -15.07
C GLN A 365 11.11 -2.53 -16.15
N THR A 366 9.98 -2.63 -16.86
CA THR A 366 9.51 -1.58 -17.76
C THR A 366 8.09 -1.19 -17.38
N ASN A 367 7.77 0.09 -17.47
CA ASN A 367 6.40 0.52 -17.30
C ASN A 367 6.06 1.65 -18.28
N GLU A 368 4.83 1.61 -18.79
CA GLU A 368 4.26 2.56 -19.72
C GLU A 368 3.07 3.23 -19.09
N HIS A 369 3.04 4.56 -19.11
CA HIS A 369 1.91 5.36 -18.67
C HIS A 369 1.17 5.95 -19.88
N ARG A 370 -0.19 5.93 -19.80
CA ARG A 370 -1.06 6.52 -20.83
C ARG A 370 -2.21 7.26 -20.16
N GLN A 371 -2.71 8.27 -20.86
CA GLN A 371 -3.80 9.10 -20.36
C GLN A 371 -4.80 9.47 -21.45
N ARG A 372 -6.02 9.79 -21.02
CA ARG A 372 -7.05 10.49 -21.80
C ARG A 372 -7.96 11.25 -20.83
N SER A 373 -8.49 12.37 -21.26
CA SER A 373 -9.39 13.18 -20.44
C SER A 373 -10.38 13.93 -21.33
N SER A 374 -11.54 14.26 -20.78
CA SER A 374 -12.52 15.09 -21.47
C SER A 374 -13.47 15.76 -20.51
N MET A 375 -14.12 16.81 -20.98
CA MET A 375 -15.32 17.38 -20.37
C MET A 375 -16.55 16.65 -20.93
N GLY A 376 -17.59 16.49 -20.09
CA GLY A 376 -18.79 15.74 -20.40
C GLY A 376 -18.82 14.35 -19.73
N ILE A 377 -20.03 13.84 -19.52
CA ILE A 377 -20.24 12.51 -18.92
C ILE A 377 -19.77 11.44 -19.91
N ASP A 378 -18.85 10.59 -19.48
CA ASP A 378 -18.34 9.42 -20.23
C ASP A 378 -17.65 9.71 -21.58
N THR A 379 -17.56 10.95 -22.00
CA THR A 379 -16.98 11.33 -23.31
C THR A 379 -15.47 11.01 -23.43
N TYR A 380 -14.77 10.80 -22.32
CA TYR A 380 -13.38 10.34 -22.32
C TYR A 380 -13.24 8.94 -22.97
N LYS A 381 -14.28 8.11 -22.94
CA LYS A 381 -14.28 6.75 -23.51
C LYS A 381 -14.12 6.76 -25.04
N GLU A 382 -14.58 7.83 -25.69
CA GLU A 382 -14.48 8.04 -27.12
C GLU A 382 -13.10 8.53 -27.58
N ARG A 383 -12.26 8.96 -26.63
CA ARG A 383 -10.90 9.46 -26.92
C ARG A 383 -9.88 8.34 -26.88
N PRO A 384 -8.90 8.30 -27.80
CA PRO A 384 -7.80 7.36 -27.70
C PRO A 384 -6.95 7.65 -26.46
N ARG A 385 -6.38 6.61 -25.86
CA ARG A 385 -5.35 6.76 -24.83
C ARG A 385 -4.03 7.17 -25.48
N THR A 386 -3.43 8.23 -24.98
CA THR A 386 -2.15 8.73 -25.46
C THR A 386 -1.07 8.34 -24.48
N LYS A 387 -0.01 7.71 -24.95
CA LYS A 387 1.20 7.47 -24.18
C LYS A 387 1.87 8.80 -23.89
N ASP A 388 2.18 9.04 -22.63
CA ASP A 388 2.85 10.26 -22.19
C ASP A 388 4.20 10.01 -21.53
N ALA A 389 4.43 8.80 -21.00
CA ALA A 389 5.71 8.42 -20.43
C ALA A 389 5.99 6.92 -20.54
N ASP A 390 7.25 6.54 -20.57
CA ASP A 390 7.71 5.21 -20.19
C ASP A 390 8.94 5.28 -19.28
N PHE A 391 9.16 4.19 -18.55
CA PHE A 391 10.26 4.02 -17.61
C PHE A 391 10.87 2.63 -17.80
N HIS A 392 12.19 2.56 -17.68
CA HIS A 392 12.94 1.30 -17.67
C HIS A 392 13.90 1.30 -16.49
N ASN A 393 14.02 0.15 -15.84
CA ASN A 393 15.04 -0.09 -14.82
C ASN A 393 15.65 -1.46 -15.01
N TYR A 394 16.98 -1.54 -14.94
CA TYR A 394 17.76 -2.76 -14.98
C TYR A 394 18.72 -2.75 -13.82
N GLY A 395 18.66 -3.76 -12.96
CA GLY A 395 19.43 -3.84 -11.73
C GLY A 395 20.25 -5.12 -11.62
N VAL A 396 21.45 -5.00 -11.05
CA VAL A 396 22.25 -6.12 -10.56
C VAL A 396 22.49 -5.92 -9.08
N PHE A 397 22.36 -6.99 -8.28
CA PHE A 397 22.46 -6.90 -6.84
C PHE A 397 23.11 -8.14 -6.21
N GLY A 398 23.68 -7.91 -5.02
CA GLY A 398 24.17 -8.96 -4.14
C GLY A 398 24.04 -8.54 -2.69
N GLU A 399 23.55 -9.45 -1.84
CA GLU A 399 23.43 -9.26 -0.40
C GLU A 399 24.07 -10.44 0.32
N LEU A 400 25.05 -10.14 1.18
CA LEU A 400 25.88 -11.10 1.87
C LEU A 400 25.61 -11.03 3.36
N THR A 401 25.40 -12.18 3.98
CA THR A 401 25.42 -12.37 5.43
C THR A 401 26.62 -13.22 5.79
N TRP A 402 27.53 -12.67 6.61
CA TRP A 402 28.68 -13.37 7.16
C TRP A 402 28.50 -13.58 8.65
N TYR A 403 28.47 -14.82 9.08
CA TYR A 403 28.46 -15.25 10.46
C TYR A 403 29.92 -15.29 10.97
N ALA A 404 30.45 -14.11 11.32
CA ALA A 404 31.86 -13.93 11.66
C ALA A 404 32.27 -14.66 12.93
N ALA A 405 31.32 -14.87 13.86
CA ALA A 405 31.42 -15.71 15.04
C ALA A 405 30.01 -16.15 15.47
N ASP A 406 29.91 -17.00 16.49
CA ASP A 406 28.62 -17.52 17.01
C ASP A 406 27.61 -16.42 17.36
N ARG A 407 28.10 -15.22 17.67
CA ARG A 407 27.28 -14.07 18.13
C ARG A 407 27.39 -12.84 17.23
N ASP A 408 28.18 -12.90 16.17
CA ASP A 408 28.52 -11.76 15.34
C ASP A 408 28.08 -11.99 13.90
N ARG A 409 27.24 -11.13 13.38
CA ARG A 409 26.78 -11.15 11.98
C ARG A 409 27.10 -9.83 11.31
N LEU A 410 27.67 -9.92 10.12
CA LEU A 410 27.84 -8.78 9.22
C LEU A 410 26.94 -8.99 8.01
N VAL A 411 25.93 -8.14 7.85
CA VAL A 411 25.04 -8.13 6.68
C VAL A 411 25.42 -6.95 5.81
N SER A 412 25.69 -7.19 4.53
CA SER A 412 26.07 -6.14 3.58
C SER A 412 25.44 -6.40 2.22
N GLY A 413 25.19 -5.33 1.49
CA GLY A 413 24.63 -5.45 0.14
C GLY A 413 25.09 -4.34 -0.77
N ALA A 414 25.16 -4.65 -2.05
CA ALA A 414 25.44 -3.70 -3.11
C ALA A 414 24.50 -3.92 -4.30
N ARG A 415 24.06 -2.82 -4.91
CA ARG A 415 23.18 -2.82 -6.08
C ARG A 415 23.57 -1.69 -7.02
N LEU A 416 23.48 -1.97 -8.31
CA LEU A 416 23.64 -0.97 -9.36
C LEU A 416 22.43 -1.03 -10.29
N ASP A 417 21.75 0.10 -10.43
CA ASP A 417 20.61 0.25 -11.32
C ASP A 417 20.93 1.19 -12.48
N ARG A 418 20.42 0.86 -13.66
CA ARG A 418 20.32 1.76 -14.79
C ARG A 418 18.85 2.08 -14.99
N ALA A 419 18.45 3.29 -14.62
CA ALA A 419 17.08 3.79 -14.75
C ALA A 419 16.97 4.82 -15.86
N SER A 420 15.85 4.84 -16.58
CA SER A 420 15.55 5.82 -17.60
C SER A 420 14.06 6.14 -17.67
N ALA A 421 13.74 7.35 -18.15
CA ALA A 421 12.39 7.78 -18.49
C ALA A 421 12.39 8.52 -19.83
N LYS A 422 11.30 8.39 -20.60
CA LYS A 422 11.07 9.12 -21.84
C LYS A 422 9.79 9.93 -21.75
N ASP A 423 9.85 11.20 -22.18
CA ASP A 423 8.71 12.12 -22.26
C ASP A 423 8.08 12.06 -23.66
N TYR A 424 6.85 11.55 -23.77
CA TYR A 424 6.12 11.51 -25.05
C TYR A 424 5.11 12.66 -25.22
N ARG A 425 4.98 13.54 -24.22
CA ARG A 425 4.05 14.65 -24.30
C ARG A 425 4.53 15.66 -25.36
N GLN A 426 3.71 15.89 -26.37
CA GLN A 426 4.02 16.88 -27.43
C GLN A 426 3.70 18.31 -26.99
N SER A 427 2.88 18.49 -25.95
CA SER A 427 2.53 19.79 -25.38
C SER A 427 2.45 19.74 -23.88
N ILE A 428 2.75 20.87 -23.22
CA ILE A 428 2.59 21.10 -21.78
C ILE A 428 1.60 22.23 -21.56
N GLY A 429 0.93 22.24 -20.38
CA GLY A 429 -0.20 23.12 -20.11
C GLY A 429 -1.53 22.56 -20.63
N SER A 430 -2.61 23.31 -20.52
CA SER A 430 -3.94 22.90 -20.95
C SER A 430 -4.75 24.06 -21.54
N GLY A 431 -5.65 23.76 -22.47
CA GLY A 431 -6.51 24.76 -23.12
C GLY A 431 -5.70 25.83 -23.84
N MET A 432 -6.01 27.11 -23.60
CA MET A 432 -5.32 28.25 -24.23
C MET A 432 -3.89 28.48 -23.71
N SER A 433 -3.47 27.81 -22.63
CA SER A 433 -2.11 27.85 -22.11
C SER A 433 -1.22 26.70 -22.60
N ALA A 434 -1.73 25.85 -23.49
CA ALA A 434 -0.96 24.77 -24.07
C ALA A 434 0.18 25.33 -24.95
N GLN A 435 1.39 24.83 -24.72
CA GLN A 435 2.60 25.19 -25.48
C GLN A 435 3.33 23.93 -25.93
N PRO A 436 4.11 23.98 -27.03
CA PRO A 436 4.98 22.87 -27.40
C PRO A 436 5.84 22.45 -26.21
N ASN A 437 5.99 21.15 -25.99
CA ASN A 437 6.83 20.64 -24.92
C ASN A 437 8.30 20.60 -25.38
N PRO A 438 9.20 21.37 -24.76
CA PRO A 438 10.60 21.37 -25.16
C PRO A 438 11.33 20.04 -24.90
N THR A 439 10.80 19.18 -24.00
CA THR A 439 11.35 17.84 -23.72
C THR A 439 10.62 16.72 -24.46
N ALA A 440 9.80 17.06 -25.47
CA ALA A 440 9.11 16.07 -26.26
C ALA A 440 10.08 15.06 -26.91
N ASP A 441 9.80 13.77 -26.75
CA ASP A 441 10.61 12.66 -27.24
C ASP A 441 12.01 12.52 -26.63
N GLU A 442 12.37 13.35 -25.65
CA GLU A 442 13.63 13.23 -24.92
C GLU A 442 13.63 12.04 -23.97
N THR A 443 14.80 11.44 -23.83
CA THR A 443 15.07 10.36 -22.88
C THR A 443 16.17 10.80 -21.92
N ARG A 444 15.90 10.68 -20.63
CA ARG A 444 16.91 10.85 -19.59
C ARG A 444 17.20 9.52 -18.91
N ALA A 445 18.43 9.32 -18.46
CA ALA A 445 18.84 8.10 -17.81
C ALA A 445 19.97 8.35 -16.82
N ASP A 446 19.90 7.65 -15.67
CA ASP A 446 20.90 7.72 -14.62
C ASP A 446 21.36 6.32 -14.19
N THR A 447 22.57 6.24 -13.66
CA THR A 447 23.13 5.05 -13.04
C THR A 447 23.17 5.27 -11.54
N LEU A 448 22.52 4.40 -10.79
CA LEU A 448 22.15 4.58 -9.39
C LEU A 448 22.78 3.49 -8.52
N PRO A 449 23.97 3.73 -7.94
CA PRO A 449 24.55 2.81 -6.96
C PRO A 449 23.79 2.91 -5.62
N SER A 450 23.53 1.76 -5.00
CA SER A 450 22.99 1.62 -3.66
C SER A 450 23.71 0.53 -2.89
N GLY A 451 23.72 0.59 -1.57
CA GLY A 451 24.35 -0.44 -0.76
C GLY A 451 24.24 -0.16 0.72
N PHE A 452 24.53 -1.15 1.54
CA PHE A 452 24.53 -1.02 2.98
C PHE A 452 25.52 -1.99 3.63
N VAL A 453 25.86 -1.67 4.87
CA VAL A 453 26.58 -2.56 5.79
C VAL A 453 25.93 -2.45 7.14
N ARG A 454 25.57 -3.59 7.76
CA ARG A 454 24.99 -3.68 9.09
C ARG A 454 25.72 -4.75 9.91
N TYR A 455 26.13 -4.40 11.10
CA TYR A 455 26.70 -5.31 12.09
C TYR A 455 25.65 -5.62 13.15
N GLU A 456 25.56 -6.89 13.53
CA GLU A 456 24.65 -7.40 14.56
C GLU A 456 25.45 -8.23 15.56
N HIS A 457 25.19 -8.03 16.85
CA HIS A 457 25.89 -8.70 17.95
C HIS A 457 24.92 -9.19 19.02
N ASP A 458 24.95 -10.48 19.30
CA ASP A 458 24.16 -11.09 20.38
C ASP A 458 24.97 -11.09 21.68
N LEU A 459 24.50 -10.41 22.73
CA LEU A 459 25.18 -10.31 24.01
C LEU A 459 25.31 -11.67 24.71
N ALA A 460 26.47 -11.93 25.33
CA ALA A 460 26.80 -13.21 25.96
C ALA A 460 25.84 -13.64 27.06
N ASP A 461 25.50 -12.73 27.93
CA ASP A 461 24.78 -13.00 29.20
C ASP A 461 23.37 -12.38 29.18
N SER A 462 22.85 -12.03 28.01
CA SER A 462 21.56 -11.38 27.86
C SER A 462 20.92 -11.77 26.53
N PRO A 463 19.61 -12.06 26.46
CA PRO A 463 18.88 -12.32 25.23
C PRO A 463 18.68 -11.01 24.42
N THR A 464 19.78 -10.28 24.19
CA THR A 464 19.80 -8.98 23.55
C THR A 464 20.64 -9.03 22.30
N THR A 465 20.06 -8.63 21.18
CA THR A 465 20.77 -8.33 19.93
C THR A 465 20.95 -6.83 19.80
N LEU A 466 22.19 -6.38 19.65
CA LEU A 466 22.55 -5.00 19.28
C LEU A 466 22.81 -4.93 17.79
N TYR A 467 22.49 -3.82 17.15
CA TYR A 467 22.80 -3.62 15.73
C TYR A 467 23.11 -2.16 15.41
N ALA A 468 23.97 -1.98 14.41
CA ALA A 468 24.20 -0.69 13.77
C ALA A 468 24.52 -0.89 12.28
N GLY A 469 23.95 -0.07 11.42
CA GLY A 469 24.17 -0.18 9.99
C GLY A 469 24.08 1.17 9.28
N VAL A 470 24.90 1.33 8.24
CA VAL A 470 24.85 2.46 7.31
C VAL A 470 24.32 1.98 5.97
N GLY A 471 23.30 2.65 5.46
CA GLY A 471 22.75 2.39 4.14
C GLY A 471 22.80 3.64 3.26
N HIS A 472 23.03 3.41 1.98
CA HIS A 472 22.95 4.41 0.92
C HIS A 472 22.03 3.92 -0.18
N ALA A 473 21.01 4.68 -0.52
CA ALA A 473 20.09 4.37 -1.61
C ALA A 473 19.94 5.55 -2.55
N GLN A 474 20.00 5.29 -3.85
CA GLN A 474 19.66 6.28 -4.87
C GLN A 474 18.39 5.88 -5.60
N ARG A 475 17.52 6.85 -5.87
CA ARG A 475 16.21 6.66 -6.47
C ARG A 475 16.02 7.58 -7.67
N PHE A 476 15.66 6.99 -8.80
CA PHE A 476 15.20 7.76 -9.96
C PHE A 476 13.84 8.40 -9.64
N PRO A 477 13.57 9.64 -10.09
CA PRO A 477 12.26 10.26 -9.92
C PRO A 477 11.17 9.46 -10.63
N ASP A 478 10.02 9.26 -10.00
CA ASP A 478 8.90 8.53 -10.58
C ASP A 478 7.98 9.43 -11.42
N TYR A 479 6.99 8.85 -12.07
CA TYR A 479 6.04 9.52 -12.93
C TYR A 479 5.40 10.75 -12.27
N TRP A 480 4.92 10.61 -11.04
CA TRP A 480 4.26 11.70 -10.33
C TRP A 480 5.19 12.88 -9.97
N GLU A 481 6.51 12.67 -9.95
CA GLU A 481 7.50 13.73 -9.69
C GLU A 481 7.94 14.45 -10.97
N LEU A 482 7.97 13.75 -12.08
CA LEU A 482 8.43 14.28 -13.37
C LEU A 482 7.31 14.91 -14.21
N PHE A 483 6.07 14.37 -14.09
CA PHE A 483 4.99 14.68 -15.01
C PHE A 483 3.79 15.38 -14.36
N SER A 484 3.61 15.30 -13.02
CA SER A 484 2.50 15.94 -12.34
C SER A 484 2.72 17.41 -11.94
N PRO A 485 3.94 17.88 -11.60
CA PRO A 485 4.15 19.31 -11.30
C PRO A 485 3.89 20.18 -12.53
N LYS A 486 3.31 21.35 -12.31
CA LYS A 486 3.12 22.32 -13.39
C LYS A 486 4.43 22.96 -13.83
N THR A 487 5.39 23.10 -12.90
CA THR A 487 6.73 23.65 -13.20
C THR A 487 7.81 22.83 -12.48
N GLY A 488 9.02 22.84 -13.03
CA GLY A 488 10.22 22.31 -12.40
C GLY A 488 10.95 23.34 -11.55
N PRO A 489 12.21 23.08 -11.18
CA PRO A 489 13.08 24.02 -10.48
C PRO A 489 13.16 25.37 -11.19
N ALA A 490 13.49 26.42 -10.45
CA ALA A 490 13.59 27.77 -11.01
C ALA A 490 14.60 27.80 -12.17
N GLY A 491 14.19 28.35 -13.31
CA GLY A 491 15.01 28.43 -14.53
C GLY A 491 14.98 27.18 -15.42
N SER A 492 14.31 26.09 -15.00
CA SER A 492 14.12 24.90 -15.82
C SER A 492 12.92 25.02 -16.76
N VAL A 493 12.93 24.21 -17.80
CA VAL A 493 11.83 24.12 -18.77
C VAL A 493 10.59 23.45 -18.15
N ASN A 494 10.80 22.35 -17.44
CA ASN A 494 9.78 21.61 -16.72
C ASN A 494 10.45 20.68 -15.66
N ALA A 495 9.68 19.88 -14.94
CA ALA A 495 10.22 18.98 -13.93
C ALA A 495 11.00 17.80 -14.57
N PHE A 496 10.58 17.32 -15.74
CA PHE A 496 11.26 16.23 -16.44
C PHE A 496 12.71 16.57 -16.78
N ASP A 497 12.96 17.80 -17.22
CA ASP A 497 14.30 18.27 -17.59
C ASP A 497 15.28 18.30 -16.41
N SER A 498 14.85 18.72 -15.24
CA SER A 498 15.78 19.23 -14.22
C SER A 498 15.70 18.52 -12.85
N ILE A 499 14.65 17.77 -12.55
CA ILE A 499 14.55 17.06 -11.27
C ILE A 499 15.58 15.93 -11.23
N LYS A 500 16.43 15.95 -10.21
CA LYS A 500 17.53 14.99 -10.02
C LYS A 500 17.09 13.78 -9.21
N PRO A 501 17.78 12.62 -9.39
CA PRO A 501 17.63 11.47 -8.50
C PRO A 501 17.94 11.81 -7.05
N GLU A 502 17.11 11.32 -6.13
CA GLU A 502 17.35 11.43 -4.69
C GLU A 502 18.45 10.49 -4.23
N LYS A 503 19.22 10.91 -3.23
CA LYS A 503 20.33 10.14 -2.63
C LYS A 503 20.21 10.20 -1.11
N THR A 504 19.78 9.08 -0.52
CA THR A 504 19.64 8.93 0.93
C THR A 504 20.85 8.20 1.50
N THR A 505 21.48 8.77 2.52
CA THR A 505 22.47 8.07 3.35
C THR A 505 21.98 8.11 4.79
N GLN A 506 21.84 6.94 5.41
CA GLN A 506 21.23 6.79 6.73
C GLN A 506 22.02 5.81 7.60
N LEU A 507 22.23 6.20 8.84
CA LEU A 507 22.66 5.33 9.92
C LEU A 507 21.42 4.87 10.69
N ASP A 508 21.25 3.55 10.82
CA ASP A 508 20.25 2.90 11.67
C ASP A 508 20.98 2.15 12.79
N PHE A 509 20.45 2.21 14.01
CA PHE A 509 21.00 1.51 15.17
C PHE A 509 19.89 1.14 16.13
N GLY A 510 20.15 0.13 16.96
CA GLY A 510 19.16 -0.27 17.94
C GLY A 510 19.49 -1.54 18.69
N LEU A 511 18.49 -2.00 19.42
CA LEU A 511 18.55 -3.23 20.20
C LEU A 511 17.20 -3.97 20.17
N GLN A 512 17.28 -5.26 20.36
CA GLN A 512 16.13 -6.15 20.59
C GLN A 512 16.45 -7.01 21.82
N TYR A 513 15.51 -7.07 22.75
CA TYR A 513 15.55 -7.91 23.94
C TYR A 513 14.36 -8.82 23.93
N LYS A 514 14.56 -10.13 24.04
CA LYS A 514 13.47 -11.10 23.96
C LYS A 514 13.64 -12.24 24.94
N THR A 515 12.68 -12.33 25.87
CA THR A 515 12.47 -13.46 26.77
C THR A 515 11.03 -13.95 26.65
N ASP A 516 10.68 -15.02 27.38
CA ASP A 516 9.30 -15.52 27.42
C ASP A 516 8.32 -14.54 28.07
N THR A 517 8.80 -13.61 28.90
CA THR A 517 7.99 -12.64 29.66
C THR A 517 8.07 -11.21 29.14
N LEU A 518 9.21 -10.80 28.59
CA LEU A 518 9.44 -9.45 28.10
C LEU A 518 10.04 -9.49 26.70
N GLU A 519 9.36 -8.83 25.78
CA GLU A 519 9.89 -8.48 24.46
C GLU A 519 9.98 -6.95 24.40
N ALA A 520 11.19 -6.41 24.19
CA ALA A 520 11.41 -4.98 24.11
C ALA A 520 12.39 -4.65 22.98
N TRP A 521 12.19 -3.51 22.34
CA TRP A 521 13.04 -3.08 21.24
C TRP A 521 13.12 -1.57 21.17
N ALA A 522 14.24 -1.08 20.67
CA ALA A 522 14.43 0.33 20.37
C ALA A 522 15.25 0.45 19.08
N SER A 523 14.85 1.34 18.21
CA SER A 523 15.58 1.69 17.00
C SER A 523 15.68 3.19 16.84
N GLY A 524 16.85 3.68 16.43
CA GLY A 524 17.08 5.07 16.07
C GLY A 524 17.64 5.16 14.66
N TYR A 525 17.38 6.29 14.00
CA TYR A 525 17.96 6.58 12.70
C TYR A 525 18.32 8.04 12.56
N VAL A 526 19.37 8.31 11.80
CA VAL A 526 19.78 9.64 11.38
C VAL A 526 20.27 9.57 9.94
N GLY A 527 19.76 10.45 9.09
CA GLY A 527 20.06 10.41 7.65
C GLY A 527 20.11 11.80 7.03
N GLN A 528 20.79 11.85 5.90
CA GLN A 528 20.81 12.96 4.97
C GLN A 528 20.21 12.50 3.64
N VAL A 529 19.31 13.28 3.09
CA VAL A 529 18.77 13.08 1.74
C VAL A 529 19.20 14.26 0.89
N ARG A 530 20.14 14.00 -0.03
CA ARG A 530 20.51 14.99 -1.06
C ARG A 530 19.55 14.90 -2.22
N ASP A 531 19.28 16.05 -2.80
CA ASP A 531 18.36 16.18 -3.92
C ASP A 531 16.94 15.65 -3.57
N TYR A 532 16.48 15.78 -2.32
CA TYR A 532 15.12 15.43 -1.90
C TYR A 532 14.10 16.19 -2.75
N ILE A 533 13.13 15.48 -3.34
CA ILE A 533 12.12 16.09 -4.20
C ILE A 533 10.97 16.61 -3.35
N LEU A 534 10.86 17.92 -3.27
CA LEU A 534 9.83 18.67 -2.54
C LEU A 534 8.90 19.37 -3.52
N PHE A 535 7.62 19.47 -3.16
CA PHE A 535 6.62 20.24 -3.89
C PHE A 535 6.34 21.54 -3.14
N ASP A 536 6.41 22.66 -3.86
CA ASP A 536 6.01 23.99 -3.42
C ASP A 536 4.69 24.37 -4.10
N TYR A 537 3.71 24.80 -3.31
CA TYR A 537 2.37 25.14 -3.75
C TYR A 537 2.13 26.63 -3.63
N THR A 538 2.08 27.33 -4.74
CA THR A 538 1.79 28.76 -4.78
C THR A 538 0.32 28.99 -5.13
N PRO A 539 -0.46 29.70 -4.28
CA PRO A 539 -1.79 30.13 -4.64
C PRO A 539 -1.76 31.09 -5.83
N GLY A 540 -2.64 30.89 -6.80
CA GLY A 540 -2.78 31.74 -7.98
C GLY A 540 -4.23 32.08 -8.26
N MET A 541 -4.50 33.06 -9.13
CA MET A 541 -5.87 33.49 -9.49
C MET A 541 -6.71 32.36 -10.11
N MET A 542 -6.08 31.40 -10.77
CA MET A 542 -6.72 30.24 -11.42
C MET A 542 -6.57 28.92 -10.63
N GLY A 543 -6.27 29.00 -9.32
CA GLY A 543 -6.03 27.87 -8.46
C GLY A 543 -4.57 27.72 -8.02
N THR A 544 -4.26 26.67 -7.27
CA THR A 544 -2.92 26.42 -6.75
C THR A 544 -2.01 25.84 -7.84
N THR A 545 -0.82 26.42 -8.01
CA THR A 545 0.24 25.90 -8.90
C THR A 545 1.25 25.12 -8.08
N SER A 546 1.64 23.94 -8.57
CA SER A 546 2.69 23.12 -7.96
C SER A 546 4.00 23.24 -8.72
N ARG A 547 5.09 23.35 -7.98
CA ARG A 547 6.46 23.31 -8.49
C ARG A 547 7.22 22.21 -7.77
N ALA A 548 7.87 21.33 -8.52
CA ALA A 548 8.82 20.38 -7.93
C ALA A 548 10.22 20.99 -7.89
N GLU A 549 10.96 20.74 -6.82
CA GLU A 549 12.35 21.19 -6.66
C GLU A 549 13.17 20.16 -5.88
N ASN A 550 14.48 20.15 -6.09
CA ASN A 550 15.40 19.38 -5.27
C ASN A 550 15.95 20.24 -4.15
N ILE A 551 15.89 19.73 -2.93
CA ILE A 551 16.47 20.34 -1.72
C ILE A 551 17.37 19.32 -1.02
N ASP A 552 18.21 19.79 -0.11
CA ASP A 552 18.89 18.89 0.83
C ASP A 552 18.06 18.79 2.12
N ALA A 553 17.83 17.58 2.59
CA ALA A 553 17.07 17.32 3.81
C ALA A 553 17.89 16.51 4.83
N ARG A 554 17.63 16.75 6.11
CA ARG A 554 18.07 15.89 7.22
C ARG A 554 16.84 15.25 7.84
N ILE A 555 16.94 13.97 8.11
CA ILE A 555 15.90 13.18 8.75
C ILE A 555 16.50 12.46 9.96
N MET A 556 15.75 12.39 11.05
CA MET A 556 16.10 11.57 12.21
C MET A 556 14.84 11.16 12.96
N GLY A 557 14.98 10.17 13.81
CA GLY A 557 13.87 9.71 14.62
C GLY A 557 14.17 8.40 15.29
N GLY A 558 13.13 7.80 15.82
CA GLY A 558 13.25 6.50 16.47
C GLY A 558 11.90 5.90 16.76
N GLU A 559 11.95 4.62 16.99
CA GLU A 559 10.81 3.80 17.37
C GLU A 559 11.24 2.94 18.56
N LEU A 560 10.36 2.76 19.49
CA LEU A 560 10.57 1.83 20.61
C LEU A 560 9.27 1.13 20.96
N GLY A 561 9.38 -0.04 21.53
CA GLY A 561 8.24 -0.77 22.02
C GLY A 561 8.64 -1.82 23.04
N ALA A 562 7.66 -2.20 23.84
CA ALA A 562 7.78 -3.29 24.78
C ALA A 562 6.44 -4.02 24.89
N ALA A 563 6.50 -5.34 25.09
CA ALA A 563 5.38 -6.18 25.43
C ALA A 563 5.78 -7.03 26.64
N TYR A 564 5.03 -6.92 27.72
CA TYR A 564 5.33 -7.58 29.00
C TYR A 564 4.16 -8.43 29.47
N LYS A 565 4.41 -9.69 29.73
CA LYS A 565 3.46 -10.60 30.39
C LYS A 565 3.45 -10.29 31.88
N LEU A 566 2.48 -9.49 32.33
CA LEU A 566 2.27 -9.20 33.75
C LEU A 566 1.96 -10.45 34.57
N THR A 567 1.18 -11.34 33.96
CA THR A 567 0.87 -12.69 34.43
C THR A 567 0.70 -13.59 33.20
N GLU A 568 0.42 -14.89 33.37
CA GLU A 568 0.09 -15.80 32.27
C GLU A 568 -1.11 -15.34 31.42
N ARG A 569 -2.02 -14.54 32.00
CA ARG A 569 -3.24 -14.06 31.38
C ARG A 569 -3.23 -12.58 30.97
N TRP A 570 -2.43 -11.76 31.64
CA TRP A 570 -2.35 -10.33 31.38
C TRP A 570 -1.07 -9.97 30.63
N LYS A 571 -1.22 -9.30 29.52
CA LYS A 571 -0.13 -8.72 28.72
C LYS A 571 -0.35 -7.21 28.58
N ALA A 572 0.67 -6.42 28.90
CA ALA A 572 0.72 -5.00 28.57
C ALA A 572 1.70 -4.79 27.41
N ASP A 573 1.35 -3.92 26.49
CA ASP A 573 2.23 -3.51 25.40
C ASP A 573 2.23 -2.00 25.22
N ALA A 574 3.35 -1.48 24.77
CA ALA A 574 3.53 -0.07 24.46
C ALA A 574 4.40 0.11 23.23
N THR A 575 4.07 1.08 22.38
CA THR A 575 4.93 1.50 21.27
C THR A 575 4.99 3.02 21.20
N LEU A 576 6.12 3.55 20.76
CA LEU A 576 6.34 4.96 20.52
C LEU A 576 7.10 5.14 19.21
N ALA A 577 6.64 6.06 18.35
CA ALA A 577 7.32 6.39 17.11
C ALA A 577 7.43 7.91 16.95
N TYR A 578 8.60 8.39 16.54
CA TYR A 578 8.87 9.79 16.28
C TYR A 578 9.70 9.97 15.02
N ALA A 579 9.32 10.92 14.19
CA ALA A 579 10.06 11.34 13.00
C ALA A 579 10.27 12.86 13.01
N TRP A 580 11.48 13.27 12.67
CA TRP A 580 11.88 14.66 12.58
C TRP A 580 12.58 14.90 11.25
N GLY A 581 12.26 16.01 10.58
CA GLY A 581 12.87 16.43 9.34
C GLY A 581 13.20 17.92 9.32
N LYS A 582 14.25 18.28 8.56
CA LYS A 582 14.66 19.64 8.30
C LYS A 582 15.06 19.80 6.83
N ASN A 583 14.55 20.81 6.18
CA ASN A 583 15.08 21.30 4.92
C ASN A 583 16.42 22.02 5.23
N SER A 584 17.53 21.44 4.79
CA SER A 584 18.86 21.98 5.06
C SER A 584 19.23 23.10 4.08
N SER A 585 18.50 23.24 2.95
CA SER A 585 18.75 24.26 1.95
C SER A 585 18.33 25.65 2.41
N ASP A 586 17.26 25.76 3.21
CA ASP A 586 16.75 27.04 3.73
C ASP A 586 16.63 27.09 5.26
N GLY A 587 16.83 25.96 5.93
CA GLY A 587 16.78 25.85 7.40
C GLY A 587 15.37 25.64 7.98
N SER A 588 14.31 25.57 7.16
CA SER A 588 12.93 25.34 7.59
C SER A 588 12.67 23.91 8.08
N ALA A 589 11.48 23.66 8.64
CA ALA A 589 11.03 22.30 8.89
C ALA A 589 10.84 21.55 7.58
N LEU A 590 11.09 20.24 7.54
CA LEU A 590 10.65 19.42 6.42
C LEU A 590 9.13 19.23 6.53
N ALA A 591 8.43 19.52 5.44
CA ALA A 591 6.98 19.43 5.40
C ALA A 591 6.48 17.98 5.51
N GLN A 592 5.24 17.79 5.96
CA GLN A 592 4.55 16.50 6.04
C GLN A 592 5.23 15.47 6.96
N MET A 593 5.88 15.94 8.04
CA MET A 593 6.45 15.06 9.06
C MET A 593 5.37 14.64 10.07
N PRO A 594 5.17 13.32 10.32
CA PRO A 594 4.20 12.86 11.30
C PRO A 594 4.63 13.27 12.72
N PRO A 595 3.66 13.60 13.60
CA PRO A 595 3.92 13.86 15.02
C PRO A 595 4.32 12.60 15.78
N LEU A 596 4.75 12.77 17.04
CA LEU A 596 4.98 11.66 17.97
C LEU A 596 3.68 10.88 18.18
N ASP A 597 3.72 9.56 17.96
CA ASP A 597 2.61 8.60 18.12
C ASP A 597 2.97 7.57 19.18
N ALA A 598 2.17 7.50 20.23
CA ALA A 598 2.28 6.53 21.32
C ALA A 598 1.03 5.63 21.34
N ARG A 599 1.23 4.32 21.54
CA ARG A 599 0.16 3.34 21.71
C ARG A 599 0.41 2.52 22.96
N LEU A 600 -0.62 2.36 23.77
CA LEU A 600 -0.59 1.61 25.01
C LEU A 600 -1.70 0.57 24.96
N GLY A 601 -1.33 -0.70 25.02
CA GLY A 601 -2.22 -1.85 24.98
C GLY A 601 -2.25 -2.59 26.31
N LEU A 602 -3.41 -3.12 26.65
CA LEU A 602 -3.58 -4.05 27.76
C LEU A 602 -4.52 -5.16 27.31
N THR A 603 -4.07 -6.40 27.34
CA THR A 603 -4.83 -7.56 26.90
C THR A 603 -4.92 -8.60 28.02
N TYR A 604 -6.12 -9.09 28.27
CA TYR A 604 -6.41 -10.27 29.06
C TYR A 604 -6.76 -11.42 28.11
N SER A 605 -6.16 -12.59 28.31
CA SER A 605 -6.38 -13.78 27.48
C SER A 605 -6.61 -15.02 28.33
N GLU A 606 -7.58 -15.81 27.94
CA GLU A 606 -7.86 -17.17 28.39
C GLU A 606 -7.78 -18.11 27.19
N ASP A 607 -7.92 -19.42 27.39
CA ASP A 607 -7.79 -20.43 26.33
C ASP A 607 -8.69 -20.15 25.13
N ARG A 608 -9.90 -19.65 25.35
CA ARG A 608 -10.92 -19.45 24.32
C ARG A 608 -11.32 -18.01 24.06
N TRP A 609 -10.97 -17.08 24.92
CA TRP A 609 -11.38 -15.69 24.76
C TRP A 609 -10.30 -14.70 25.19
N SER A 610 -10.39 -13.52 24.64
CA SER A 610 -9.57 -12.40 25.06
C SER A 610 -10.41 -11.13 25.15
N ALA A 611 -9.95 -10.17 25.95
CA ALA A 611 -10.44 -8.82 25.98
C ALA A 611 -9.24 -7.86 26.05
N GLY A 612 -9.32 -6.76 25.33
CA GLY A 612 -8.22 -5.81 25.24
C GLY A 612 -8.67 -4.38 25.19
N ALA A 613 -7.75 -3.49 25.56
CA ALA A 613 -7.91 -2.05 25.46
C ALA A 613 -6.68 -1.48 24.74
N LEU A 614 -6.89 -0.47 23.91
CA LEU A 614 -5.85 0.30 23.24
C LEU A 614 -6.08 1.79 23.48
N TRP A 615 -5.07 2.47 23.98
CA TRP A 615 -5.04 3.91 24.06
C TRP A 615 -3.94 4.46 23.15
N ARG A 616 -4.34 5.20 22.11
CA ARG A 616 -3.43 5.89 21.20
C ARG A 616 -3.39 7.37 21.55
N VAL A 617 -2.18 7.92 21.72
CA VAL A 617 -1.92 9.32 22.05
C VAL A 617 -0.97 9.89 21.00
N VAL A 618 -1.39 10.94 20.34
CA VAL A 618 -0.61 11.62 19.30
C VAL A 618 -0.36 13.06 19.73
N ALA A 619 0.90 13.48 19.68
CA ALA A 619 1.28 14.84 20.04
C ALA A 619 0.84 15.87 19.00
N ALA A 620 0.80 17.14 19.37
CA ALA A 620 0.64 18.24 18.43
C ALA A 620 1.85 18.32 17.47
N GLN A 621 1.59 18.61 16.19
CA GLN A 621 2.66 18.94 15.24
C GLN A 621 2.77 20.46 15.09
N ASN A 622 3.86 21.01 15.58
CA ASN A 622 4.14 22.44 15.56
C ASN A 622 5.25 22.83 14.56
N ARG A 623 5.92 21.84 13.99
CA ARG A 623 6.99 22.01 13.01
C ARG A 623 6.43 21.74 11.63
N VAL A 624 6.10 22.81 10.92
CA VAL A 624 5.43 22.78 9.63
C VAL A 624 6.15 23.74 8.66
N ASP A 625 6.02 23.47 7.37
CA ASP A 625 6.39 24.37 6.29
C ASP A 625 5.18 24.52 5.37
N GLU A 626 4.37 25.54 5.67
CA GLU A 626 3.08 25.73 5.01
C GLU A 626 3.21 25.85 3.49
N ASN A 627 2.26 25.25 2.78
CA ASN A 627 2.23 25.15 1.33
C ASN A 627 3.37 24.34 0.70
N LYS A 628 4.19 23.67 1.49
CA LYS A 628 5.15 22.66 1.01
C LYS A 628 4.72 21.25 1.36
N GLY A 629 5.15 20.29 0.57
CA GLY A 629 4.79 18.89 0.77
C GLY A 629 5.17 18.02 -0.41
N ASN A 630 4.17 17.31 -0.91
CA ASN A 630 4.33 16.33 -1.98
C ASN A 630 3.11 16.35 -2.92
N VAL A 631 3.07 15.47 -3.90
CA VAL A 631 1.94 15.43 -4.87
C VAL A 631 0.60 15.12 -4.20
N VAL A 632 0.61 14.36 -3.09
CA VAL A 632 -0.62 13.94 -2.38
C VAL A 632 -1.16 15.06 -1.51
N GLY A 633 -0.30 15.72 -0.73
CA GLY A 633 -0.70 16.70 0.25
C GLY A 633 0.41 17.69 0.60
N LYS A 634 0.05 18.67 1.39
CA LYS A 634 0.93 19.74 1.87
C LYS A 634 0.65 20.09 3.32
N ASP A 635 1.57 20.76 3.99
CA ASP A 635 1.29 21.34 5.29
C ASP A 635 0.28 22.49 5.14
N TYR A 636 -0.82 22.41 5.90
CA TYR A 636 -1.87 23.44 5.99
C TYR A 636 -1.69 24.33 7.22
N GLY A 637 -0.74 24.01 8.09
CA GLY A 637 -0.49 24.66 9.35
C GLY A 637 -0.26 23.63 10.47
N LYS A 638 -0.14 24.13 11.70
CA LYS A 638 0.02 23.29 12.89
C LYS A 638 -1.21 22.44 13.16
N SER A 639 -1.03 21.26 13.70
CA SER A 639 -2.14 20.39 14.13
C SER A 639 -2.10 20.11 15.63
N SER A 640 -3.29 20.00 16.23
CA SER A 640 -3.46 19.66 17.65
C SER A 640 -3.19 18.18 17.91
N GLY A 641 -2.69 17.86 19.09
CA GLY A 641 -2.61 16.49 19.57
C GLY A 641 -3.96 15.93 19.96
N PHE A 642 -4.05 14.60 20.04
CA PHE A 642 -5.27 13.91 20.42
C PHE A 642 -4.99 12.60 21.17
N GLY A 643 -6.01 12.10 21.87
CA GLY A 643 -6.02 10.77 22.48
C GLY A 643 -7.28 10.02 22.08
N VAL A 644 -7.15 8.76 21.69
CA VAL A 644 -8.24 7.87 21.25
C VAL A 644 -8.15 6.56 22.01
N PHE A 645 -9.28 6.15 22.60
CA PHE A 645 -9.38 4.92 23.37
C PHE A 645 -10.29 3.92 22.67
N SER A 646 -9.88 2.65 22.61
CA SER A 646 -10.56 1.57 21.92
C SER A 646 -10.61 0.31 22.80
N LEU A 647 -11.66 -0.48 22.62
CA LEU A 647 -11.85 -1.77 23.31
C LEU A 647 -12.05 -2.88 22.27
N ASN A 648 -11.55 -4.07 22.57
CA ASN A 648 -11.75 -5.24 21.73
C ASN A 648 -12.00 -6.50 22.57
N GLY A 649 -12.47 -7.55 21.91
CA GLY A 649 -12.57 -8.89 22.46
C GLY A 649 -12.69 -9.91 21.35
N ALA A 650 -12.27 -11.13 21.63
CA ALA A 650 -12.42 -12.24 20.71
C ALA A 650 -12.81 -13.51 21.46
N TYR A 651 -13.54 -14.39 20.79
CA TYR A 651 -13.97 -15.70 21.30
C TYR A 651 -13.76 -16.77 20.25
N ARG A 652 -12.97 -17.80 20.57
CA ARG A 652 -12.79 -19.00 19.77
C ARG A 652 -13.87 -20.01 20.10
N ILE A 653 -14.86 -20.15 19.23
CA ILE A 653 -15.98 -21.06 19.41
C ILE A 653 -15.47 -22.51 19.40
N ASN A 654 -14.64 -22.83 18.40
CA ASN A 654 -13.93 -24.11 18.25
C ASN A 654 -12.69 -23.92 17.36
N LYS A 655 -12.02 -25.00 16.94
CA LYS A 655 -10.83 -24.91 16.06
C LYS A 655 -11.09 -24.26 14.71
N HIS A 656 -12.34 -24.22 14.25
CA HIS A 656 -12.72 -23.74 12.93
C HIS A 656 -13.34 -22.32 12.94
N TRP A 657 -13.82 -21.84 14.09
CA TRP A 657 -14.60 -20.60 14.16
C TRP A 657 -14.11 -19.68 15.27
N LYS A 658 -13.90 -18.43 14.91
CA LYS A 658 -13.57 -17.35 15.83
C LYS A 658 -14.43 -16.13 15.54
N VAL A 659 -14.88 -15.45 16.59
CA VAL A 659 -15.56 -14.15 16.51
C VAL A 659 -14.70 -13.13 17.24
N SER A 660 -14.47 -11.99 16.61
CA SER A 660 -13.79 -10.84 17.19
C SER A 660 -14.67 -9.62 17.06
N SER A 661 -14.68 -8.74 18.05
CA SER A 661 -15.47 -7.51 18.03
C SER A 661 -14.71 -6.39 18.71
N GLY A 662 -15.00 -5.15 18.34
CA GLY A 662 -14.39 -4.00 18.98
C GLY A 662 -15.14 -2.71 18.78
N VAL A 663 -14.70 -1.72 19.54
CA VAL A 663 -15.12 -0.33 19.46
C VAL A 663 -13.87 0.52 19.32
N ASP A 664 -13.71 1.16 18.16
CA ASP A 664 -12.66 2.15 17.96
C ASP A 664 -13.18 3.54 18.27
N ASN A 665 -12.31 4.42 18.82
CA ASN A 665 -12.69 5.76 19.26
C ASN A 665 -13.93 5.74 20.19
N LEU A 666 -13.85 5.00 21.27
CA LEU A 666 -14.95 4.73 22.21
C LEU A 666 -15.68 5.99 22.65
N PHE A 667 -14.96 7.10 22.88
CA PHE A 667 -15.51 8.35 23.37
C PHE A 667 -15.99 9.30 22.27
N GLY A 668 -15.89 8.89 20.99
CA GLY A 668 -16.33 9.70 19.85
C GLY A 668 -15.54 11.00 19.70
N LYS A 669 -14.23 10.97 19.98
CA LYS A 669 -13.35 12.15 19.85
C LYS A 669 -13.31 12.61 18.37
N ALA A 670 -13.60 13.89 18.14
CA ALA A 670 -13.32 14.52 16.85
C ALA A 670 -11.83 14.86 16.78
N TYR A 671 -11.15 14.35 15.75
CA TYR A 671 -9.74 14.59 15.52
C TYR A 671 -9.36 14.37 14.05
N ALA A 672 -8.30 15.04 13.61
CA ALA A 672 -7.67 14.79 12.31
C ALA A 672 -6.20 14.42 12.53
N GLU A 673 -5.69 13.53 11.69
CA GLU A 673 -4.24 13.27 11.60
C GLU A 673 -3.56 14.47 10.92
N HIS A 674 -2.30 14.74 11.30
CA HIS A 674 -1.55 15.86 10.69
C HIS A 674 -1.43 15.75 9.17
N LEU A 675 -1.30 14.54 8.64
CA LEU A 675 -1.09 14.28 7.22
C LEU A 675 -2.41 14.17 6.41
N ASN A 676 -3.58 14.25 7.04
CA ASN A 676 -4.84 14.20 6.33
C ASN A 676 -4.99 15.39 5.37
N LEU A 677 -5.57 15.15 4.20
CA LEU A 677 -5.89 16.24 3.27
C LEU A 677 -6.92 17.18 3.86
N ALA A 678 -6.87 18.44 3.46
CA ALA A 678 -7.96 19.36 3.69
C ALA A 678 -9.20 18.96 2.89
N GLY A 679 -10.38 19.16 3.49
CA GLY A 679 -11.64 18.91 2.82
C GLY A 679 -11.85 19.79 1.58
N ASN A 680 -12.47 19.22 0.54
CA ASN A 680 -12.69 19.91 -0.74
C ASN A 680 -13.94 20.78 -0.71
N ALA A 681 -13.87 21.97 -1.30
CA ALA A 681 -14.98 22.92 -1.39
C ALA A 681 -16.22 22.34 -2.11
N GLY A 682 -16.04 21.38 -3.02
CA GLY A 682 -17.14 20.66 -3.66
C GLY A 682 -18.01 19.82 -2.71
N PHE A 683 -17.55 19.63 -1.47
CA PHE A 683 -18.29 19.00 -0.38
C PHE A 683 -18.64 19.96 0.75
N GLY A 684 -18.53 21.28 0.52
CA GLY A 684 -18.89 22.31 1.50
C GLY A 684 -17.78 22.68 2.49
N TYR A 685 -16.57 22.15 2.35
CA TYR A 685 -15.45 22.60 3.17
C TYR A 685 -14.95 23.99 2.69
N PRO A 686 -14.61 24.91 3.62
CA PRO A 686 -14.20 26.25 3.25
C PRO A 686 -12.83 26.25 2.56
N ALA A 687 -12.77 26.80 1.35
CA ALA A 687 -11.51 26.91 0.59
C ALA A 687 -10.56 27.97 1.19
N SER A 688 -11.08 28.98 1.88
CA SER A 688 -10.32 30.07 2.51
C SER A 688 -9.66 29.69 3.83
N ASP A 689 -10.15 28.63 4.48
CA ASP A 689 -9.64 28.08 5.74
C ASP A 689 -9.60 26.55 5.63
N PRO A 690 -8.56 25.98 4.99
CA PRO A 690 -8.47 24.56 4.72
C PRO A 690 -8.33 23.77 6.02
N GLN A 691 -9.35 22.99 6.35
CA GLN A 691 -9.39 22.09 7.51
C GLN A 691 -9.10 20.66 7.07
N ALA A 692 -8.16 19.99 7.75
CA ALA A 692 -7.92 18.58 7.53
C ALA A 692 -9.21 17.76 7.81
N ILE A 693 -9.48 16.74 6.97
CA ILE A 693 -10.63 15.85 7.18
C ILE A 693 -10.47 15.09 8.49
N ASN A 694 -11.51 15.04 9.29
CA ASN A 694 -11.52 14.29 10.53
C ASN A 694 -11.48 12.78 10.28
N GLU A 695 -10.90 12.04 11.20
CA GLU A 695 -10.96 10.59 11.28
C GLU A 695 -12.37 10.12 11.71
N PRO A 696 -12.72 8.83 11.49
CA PRO A 696 -13.98 8.28 11.94
C PRO A 696 -14.25 8.51 13.42
N GLY A 697 -15.48 8.84 13.76
CA GLY A 697 -15.99 8.89 15.14
C GLY A 697 -16.03 7.50 15.77
N ARG A 698 -16.91 7.28 16.73
CA ARG A 698 -17.06 5.95 17.35
C ARG A 698 -17.47 4.91 16.31
N THR A 699 -16.63 3.88 16.15
CA THR A 699 -16.83 2.82 15.16
C THR A 699 -16.93 1.46 15.84
N LEU A 700 -18.04 0.78 15.65
CA LEU A 700 -18.27 -0.60 16.08
C LEU A 700 -17.91 -1.54 14.93
N TRP A 701 -17.35 -2.70 15.26
CA TRP A 701 -17.09 -3.75 14.27
C TRP A 701 -17.16 -5.15 14.89
N THR A 702 -17.49 -6.12 14.06
CA THR A 702 -17.49 -7.54 14.40
C THR A 702 -16.95 -8.31 13.19
N LYS A 703 -16.04 -9.23 13.45
CA LYS A 703 -15.43 -10.12 12.44
C LYS A 703 -15.63 -11.57 12.83
N VAL A 704 -16.00 -12.40 11.88
CA VAL A 704 -16.06 -13.85 12.01
C VAL A 704 -15.00 -14.45 11.10
N ASP A 705 -14.08 -15.22 11.66
CA ASP A 705 -13.05 -15.98 10.93
C ASP A 705 -13.42 -17.47 10.92
N MET A 706 -13.18 -18.12 9.78
CA MET A 706 -13.46 -19.53 9.53
C MET A 706 -12.24 -20.20 8.91
N SER A 707 -11.87 -21.42 9.38
CA SER A 707 -10.74 -22.20 8.85
C SER A 707 -11.09 -23.69 8.83
N PHE A 708 -10.96 -24.35 7.66
CA PHE A 708 -11.28 -25.78 7.43
C PHE A 708 -10.20 -26.46 6.62
#